data_d29122e65cdfad5b49051d3cabe28bbc
#
_entry.id   d29122e65cdfad5b49051d3cabe28bbc
#
_cell.length_a   1.000
_cell.length_b   1.000
_cell.length_c   1.000
_cell.angle_alpha   90.00
_cell.angle_beta   90.00
_cell.angle_gamma   90.00
#
_symmetry.space_group_name_H-M   'P 1'
#
loop_
_entity.id
_entity.type
_entity.pdbx_description
1 polymer ?
#
loop_
_entity_poly.entity_id
_entity_poly.type
_entity_poly.pdbx_seq_one_letter_code
_entity_poly.pdbx_strand_id
1 'polypeptide(L)'
;MDDYADGPASLPIFYVGQHESKRALNVSAELVQHAQDLGYDMLSSPITNDHFHTRVLSLLRAYTNAASTTSTTSTASTASPPLPLPLPLIAALDDLDTPLGPTDTISQLVTYSSAWIDLSSPDPVIAHLSRQVLHLEVAYASFCGAVNIVVPGPRLAHGQNGVAQYARAINEAMATGAYVQFHILMPVDGTKTTVDDQDELGDLKCFARPEFDAQHNVSTHAWSSWEAWNTIRSVCKYHTRLSLALELPRKLPSLALQARWFSEPVRLVTIPSASFLVNARGSFVLSKSHQWFLFRFARLRSPPWLLLSDIGPLPGIDDPDMIMSYSTGHLSPSTAEDADASAEPTPAEAAQLKKKAAKTSSNSNDPTPHLSYIRYLQRNQPPKSQIERFGGGFQDYLQSPLQPLSDNLESITYEVFEKDPIKYAWYERATAQALKDWHSQKKSTSSGDGAVVVAVVGSGRGPLVTRALHASASSGVPVKVYAIEKNPNAYVLLQRRNIDTWGGRVTVVKTDMRAWKGPTRPDGTFGKVDILISELLGSFADNELSPECLDGVQHVLNPDNGISIPSSYTAHFTPLATPKLWADIHGRSTSVDPTAFDIPWVVMLSQFDYLSTHAAETIASQQFTNGTKMNHFNLEAPLAPIVHTAWEFSHPLPPSVLAQSALRRGGSAVGGGGGFIGGDGANEHNYRDCRISFPIRDQGVCHGLGGYFETVLYSGSEGPVELSTNPVTMDAKSKDMISWFPIFFPLKVCLSMLRHGSSLTKLLTYTDTYAVARWLRG
;
A
#
# COMPACT_ATOMS: atom_id res chain seq x y z
N MET A 1 4.72 -14.83 31.39
CA MET A 1 5.04 -14.42 29.99
C MET A 1 4.42 -15.36 28.95
N ASP A 2 3.35 -16.05 29.31
CA ASP A 2 2.80 -17.16 28.49
C ASP A 2 1.28 -17.06 28.24
N ASP A 3 0.73 -15.86 28.12
CA ASP A 3 -0.72 -15.68 27.93
C ASP A 3 -1.12 -14.84 26.69
N TYR A 4 -0.30 -14.82 25.65
CA TYR A 4 -0.82 -14.66 24.30
C TYR A 4 -0.87 -16.04 23.64
N ALA A 5 -1.66 -16.93 24.26
CA ALA A 5 -2.09 -18.14 23.61
C ALA A 5 -2.73 -17.75 22.27
N ASP A 6 -2.14 -18.26 21.20
CA ASP A 6 -2.68 -18.29 19.85
C ASP A 6 -4.15 -18.73 19.87
N GLY A 7 -5.06 -17.77 20.05
CA GLY A 7 -6.35 -17.89 19.42
C GLY A 7 -6.03 -18.01 17.94
N PRO A 8 -6.68 -18.88 17.16
CA PRO A 8 -6.36 -19.03 15.75
C PRO A 8 -6.42 -17.63 15.13
N ALA A 9 -5.25 -17.07 14.83
CA ALA A 9 -5.14 -15.79 14.15
C ALA A 9 -5.97 -15.97 12.89
N SER A 10 -7.12 -15.32 12.82
CA SER A 10 -8.05 -15.47 11.71
C SER A 10 -7.27 -15.11 10.46
N LEU A 11 -6.86 -16.14 9.72
CA LEU A 11 -6.18 -15.97 8.45
C LEU A 11 -7.07 -15.08 7.59
N PRO A 12 -6.52 -14.11 6.86
CA PRO A 12 -7.33 -13.31 5.96
C PRO A 12 -8.10 -14.26 5.04
N ILE A 13 -9.41 -14.17 5.09
CA ILE A 13 -10.28 -15.03 4.32
C ILE A 13 -10.46 -14.39 2.95
N PHE A 14 -10.08 -15.09 1.89
CA PHE A 14 -10.50 -14.71 0.55
C PHE A 14 -11.98 -15.02 0.40
N TYR A 15 -12.75 -14.02 0.00
CA TYR A 15 -14.08 -14.23 -0.54
C TYR A 15 -13.92 -14.70 -1.99
N VAL A 16 -14.49 -15.86 -2.32
CA VAL A 16 -14.33 -16.50 -3.64
C VAL A 16 -15.67 -16.61 -4.31
N GLY A 17 -15.79 -16.01 -5.48
CA GLY A 17 -16.98 -16.08 -6.31
C GLY A 17 -16.74 -16.82 -7.62
N GLN A 18 -17.82 -17.10 -8.34
CA GLN A 18 -17.80 -17.61 -9.70
C GLN A 18 -18.35 -16.57 -10.67
N HIS A 19 -17.62 -16.34 -11.73
CA HIS A 19 -18.06 -15.61 -12.91
C HIS A 19 -18.14 -16.56 -14.10
N GLU A 20 -19.27 -16.54 -14.80
CA GLU A 20 -19.47 -17.30 -16.03
C GLU A 20 -19.97 -16.32 -17.09
N SER A 21 -19.14 -15.98 -18.07
CA SER A 21 -19.45 -14.97 -19.10
C SER A 21 -20.61 -15.38 -20.00
N LYS A 22 -20.85 -16.69 -20.17
CA LYS A 22 -21.89 -17.27 -21.02
C LYS A 22 -23.00 -17.95 -20.20
N ARG A 23 -23.30 -17.47 -18.98
CA ARG A 23 -24.38 -18.03 -18.19
C ARG A 23 -25.75 -17.72 -18.82
N ALA A 24 -26.42 -18.78 -19.26
CA ALA A 24 -27.75 -18.68 -19.88
C ALA A 24 -28.89 -18.48 -18.87
N LEU A 25 -28.69 -18.89 -17.61
CA LEU A 25 -29.72 -18.84 -16.59
C LEU A 25 -29.64 -17.56 -15.76
N ASN A 26 -30.81 -17.01 -15.46
CA ASN A 26 -30.93 -15.89 -14.51
C ASN A 26 -30.43 -16.33 -13.12
N VAL A 27 -29.71 -15.44 -12.44
CA VAL A 27 -29.20 -15.74 -11.11
C VAL A 27 -30.33 -15.56 -10.08
N SER A 28 -31.00 -16.68 -9.76
CA SER A 28 -32.04 -16.71 -8.74
C SER A 28 -31.47 -16.85 -7.32
N ALA A 29 -32.30 -16.64 -6.30
CA ALA A 29 -31.93 -16.83 -4.91
C ALA A 29 -31.51 -18.28 -4.62
N GLU A 30 -32.20 -19.25 -5.26
CA GLU A 30 -31.87 -20.68 -5.14
C GLU A 30 -30.50 -21.00 -5.74
N LEU A 31 -30.14 -20.36 -6.87
CA LEU A 31 -28.83 -20.54 -7.49
C LEU A 31 -27.72 -19.97 -6.58
N VAL A 32 -27.95 -18.81 -5.97
CA VAL A 32 -27.01 -18.22 -5.01
C VAL A 32 -26.84 -19.13 -3.79
N GLN A 33 -27.95 -19.64 -3.24
CA GLN A 33 -27.87 -20.57 -2.10
C GLN A 33 -27.12 -21.85 -2.46
N HIS A 34 -27.39 -22.43 -3.62
CA HIS A 34 -26.68 -23.61 -4.08
C HIS A 34 -25.18 -23.36 -4.27
N ALA A 35 -24.79 -22.19 -4.81
CA ALA A 35 -23.39 -21.82 -4.90
C ALA A 35 -22.72 -21.71 -3.52
N GLN A 36 -23.43 -21.18 -2.53
CA GLN A 36 -22.96 -21.14 -1.14
C GLN A 36 -22.79 -22.54 -0.54
N ASP A 37 -23.72 -23.43 -0.80
CA ASP A 37 -23.63 -24.83 -0.36
C ASP A 37 -22.40 -25.53 -0.97
N LEU A 38 -22.01 -25.15 -2.18
CA LEU A 38 -20.76 -25.58 -2.84
C LEU A 38 -19.51 -24.86 -2.30
N GLY A 39 -19.66 -23.82 -1.45
CA GLY A 39 -18.57 -23.10 -0.81
C GLY A 39 -18.13 -21.82 -1.51
N TYR A 40 -18.88 -21.31 -2.49
CA TYR A 40 -18.70 -19.98 -3.07
C TYR A 40 -19.35 -18.93 -2.18
N ASP A 41 -18.70 -17.78 -2.03
CA ASP A 41 -19.22 -16.66 -1.23
C ASP A 41 -20.09 -15.70 -2.05
N MET A 42 -19.96 -15.71 -3.39
CA MET A 42 -20.68 -14.81 -4.30
C MET A 42 -20.77 -15.38 -5.72
N LEU A 43 -21.71 -14.84 -6.48
CA LEU A 43 -21.85 -15.09 -7.92
C LEU A 43 -21.83 -13.78 -8.70
N SER A 44 -21.48 -13.86 -9.99
CA SER A 44 -21.68 -12.74 -10.91
C SER A 44 -23.04 -12.84 -11.61
N SER A 45 -23.62 -11.69 -11.92
CA SER A 45 -24.82 -11.56 -12.73
C SER A 45 -24.69 -10.41 -13.70
N PRO A 46 -25.02 -10.56 -15.00
CA PRO A 46 -25.19 -9.41 -15.87
C PRO A 46 -26.36 -8.54 -15.39
N ILE A 47 -26.31 -7.24 -15.66
CA ILE A 47 -27.41 -6.32 -15.33
C ILE A 47 -28.49 -6.37 -16.40
N THR A 48 -28.09 -6.47 -17.66
CA THR A 48 -28.97 -6.60 -18.82
C THR A 48 -28.64 -7.89 -19.61
N ASN A 49 -29.51 -8.25 -20.53
CA ASN A 49 -29.42 -9.51 -21.29
C ASN A 49 -29.43 -9.30 -22.80
N ASP A 50 -29.45 -10.39 -23.59
CA ASP A 50 -29.43 -10.36 -25.04
C ASP A 50 -30.66 -9.70 -25.67
N HIS A 51 -31.81 -9.66 -24.99
CA HIS A 51 -32.99 -8.94 -25.45
C HIS A 51 -32.70 -7.45 -25.50
N PHE A 52 -32.15 -6.88 -24.44
CA PHE A 52 -31.74 -5.47 -24.41
C PHE A 52 -30.66 -5.16 -25.45
N HIS A 53 -29.65 -6.01 -25.58
CA HIS A 53 -28.62 -5.87 -26.60
C HIS A 53 -29.23 -5.83 -28.03
N THR A 54 -30.11 -6.76 -28.33
CA THR A 54 -30.80 -6.81 -29.64
C THR A 54 -31.63 -5.54 -29.92
N ARG A 55 -32.28 -5.02 -28.89
CA ARG A 55 -33.05 -3.76 -28.96
C ARG A 55 -32.17 -2.56 -29.30
N VAL A 56 -31.01 -2.44 -28.63
CA VAL A 56 -30.05 -1.37 -28.88
C VAL A 56 -29.42 -1.48 -30.26
N LEU A 57 -29.06 -2.69 -30.70
CA LEU A 57 -28.56 -2.93 -32.08
C LEU A 57 -29.60 -2.56 -33.15
N SER A 58 -30.87 -2.85 -32.93
CA SER A 58 -31.94 -2.50 -33.84
C SER A 58 -32.10 -0.98 -33.96
N LEU A 59 -31.97 -0.27 -32.84
CA LEU A 59 -31.98 1.21 -32.81
C LEU A 59 -30.78 1.79 -33.59
N LEU A 60 -29.58 1.24 -33.40
CA LEU A 60 -28.37 1.67 -34.10
C LEU A 60 -28.49 1.46 -35.61
N ARG A 61 -28.98 0.29 -36.04
CA ARG A 61 -29.20 -0.02 -37.46
C ARG A 61 -30.22 0.92 -38.10
N ALA A 62 -31.34 1.21 -37.41
CA ALA A 62 -32.33 2.17 -37.89
C ALA A 62 -31.73 3.58 -38.06
N TYR A 63 -30.92 4.02 -37.09
CA TYR A 63 -30.23 5.32 -37.18
C TYR A 63 -29.24 5.37 -38.37
N THR A 64 -28.41 4.34 -38.51
CA THR A 64 -27.41 4.25 -39.59
C THR A 64 -28.08 4.26 -40.99
N ASN A 65 -29.19 3.55 -41.14
CA ASN A 65 -29.97 3.52 -42.37
C ASN A 65 -30.58 4.91 -42.70
N ALA A 66 -31.11 5.59 -41.70
CA ALA A 66 -31.67 6.95 -41.87
C ALA A 66 -30.57 7.96 -42.27
N ALA A 67 -29.40 7.87 -41.63
CA ALA A 67 -28.24 8.72 -41.94
C ALA A 67 -27.72 8.50 -43.38
N SER A 68 -27.68 7.24 -43.84
CA SER A 68 -27.28 6.90 -45.20
C SER A 68 -28.26 7.43 -46.27
N THR A 69 -29.56 7.40 -46.00
CA THR A 69 -30.61 7.88 -46.93
C THR A 69 -30.55 9.41 -47.04
N THR A 70 -30.22 10.12 -45.98
CA THR A 70 -30.12 11.58 -45.98
C THR A 70 -28.89 12.06 -46.77
N SER A 71 -27.79 11.28 -46.78
CA SER A 71 -26.58 11.62 -47.56
C SER A 71 -26.73 11.39 -49.06
N THR A 72 -27.57 10.46 -49.51
CA THR A 72 -27.81 10.16 -50.93
C THR A 72 -28.80 11.12 -51.61
N THR A 73 -29.65 11.79 -50.86
CA THR A 73 -30.64 12.76 -51.41
C THR A 73 -30.09 14.18 -51.59
N SER A 74 -28.88 14.49 -51.11
CA SER A 74 -28.30 15.84 -51.15
C SER A 74 -27.49 16.18 -52.42
N THR A 75 -27.53 15.37 -53.47
CA THR A 75 -26.80 15.65 -54.72
C THR A 75 -27.51 16.62 -55.67
N ALA A 76 -28.64 17.15 -55.33
CA ALA A 76 -29.37 18.10 -56.17
C ALA A 76 -29.98 19.23 -55.32
N SER A 77 -29.24 20.33 -55.15
CA SER A 77 -29.75 21.69 -54.95
C SER A 77 -28.87 22.52 -54.00
N THR A 78 -28.68 23.77 -54.31
CA THR A 78 -27.98 24.84 -53.59
C THR A 78 -28.72 25.29 -52.32
N ALA A 79 -29.05 24.38 -51.45
CA ALA A 79 -29.64 24.66 -50.12
C ALA A 79 -28.67 24.26 -49.02
N SER A 80 -28.73 24.96 -47.89
CA SER A 80 -27.92 24.78 -46.69
C SER A 80 -27.65 23.31 -46.33
N PRO A 81 -26.49 22.96 -45.80
CA PRO A 81 -26.17 21.58 -45.41
C PRO A 81 -27.29 21.03 -44.52
N PRO A 82 -27.73 19.77 -44.72
CA PRO A 82 -28.79 19.17 -43.93
C PRO A 82 -28.39 19.18 -42.46
N LEU A 83 -29.32 19.54 -41.58
CA LEU A 83 -29.10 19.46 -40.15
C LEU A 83 -28.72 18.02 -39.74
N PRO A 84 -27.71 17.82 -38.93
CA PRO A 84 -27.33 16.48 -38.45
C PRO A 84 -28.52 15.84 -37.75
N LEU A 85 -28.76 14.55 -38.02
CA LEU A 85 -29.77 13.77 -37.31
C LEU A 85 -29.54 13.80 -35.80
N PRO A 86 -30.59 13.96 -34.98
CA PRO A 86 -30.44 13.87 -33.54
C PRO A 86 -29.94 12.49 -33.16
N LEU A 87 -29.05 12.44 -32.15
CA LEU A 87 -28.50 11.17 -31.68
C LEU A 87 -29.63 10.26 -31.14
N PRO A 88 -29.54 8.93 -31.32
CA PRO A 88 -30.58 8.00 -30.94
C PRO A 88 -30.70 7.91 -29.42
N LEU A 89 -31.95 7.84 -28.91
CA LEU A 89 -32.26 7.69 -27.52
C LEU A 89 -32.75 6.27 -27.21
N ILE A 90 -32.17 5.61 -26.23
CA ILE A 90 -32.59 4.30 -25.77
C ILE A 90 -33.76 4.50 -24.77
N ALA A 91 -34.85 3.77 -24.99
CA ALA A 91 -35.97 3.75 -24.06
C ALA A 91 -35.58 3.09 -22.74
N ALA A 92 -36.29 3.40 -21.66
CA ALA A 92 -36.09 2.75 -20.36
C ALA A 92 -36.11 1.22 -20.47
N LEU A 93 -35.47 0.55 -19.51
CA LEU A 93 -35.49 -0.92 -19.43
C LEU A 93 -36.92 -1.40 -19.21
N ASP A 94 -37.27 -2.53 -19.80
CA ASP A 94 -38.49 -3.28 -19.52
C ASP A 94 -38.16 -4.62 -18.81
N ASP A 95 -39.18 -5.40 -18.47
CA ASP A 95 -39.05 -6.64 -17.71
C ASP A 95 -38.31 -7.76 -18.50
N LEU A 96 -38.28 -7.66 -19.83
CA LEU A 96 -37.54 -8.61 -20.68
C LEU A 96 -36.06 -8.25 -20.87
N ASP A 97 -35.68 -7.03 -20.53
CA ASP A 97 -34.33 -6.51 -20.77
C ASP A 97 -33.30 -6.92 -19.71
N THR A 98 -33.75 -7.39 -18.56
CA THR A 98 -32.88 -7.64 -17.40
C THR A 98 -33.16 -8.96 -16.70
N PRO A 99 -32.09 -9.73 -16.35
CA PRO A 99 -32.21 -10.90 -15.49
C PRO A 99 -32.18 -10.54 -13.99
N LEU A 100 -31.83 -9.27 -13.66
CA LEU A 100 -31.61 -8.82 -12.31
C LEU A 100 -32.93 -8.34 -11.69
N GLY A 101 -33.18 -8.70 -10.44
CA GLY A 101 -34.29 -8.22 -9.64
C GLY A 101 -33.89 -7.97 -8.19
N PRO A 102 -34.67 -7.18 -7.44
CA PRO A 102 -34.45 -6.97 -6.01
C PRO A 102 -34.71 -8.28 -5.27
N THR A 103 -33.70 -8.84 -4.61
CA THR A 103 -33.75 -10.09 -3.84
C THR A 103 -32.97 -9.94 -2.54
N ASP A 104 -33.26 -10.77 -1.55
CA ASP A 104 -32.51 -10.79 -0.28
C ASP A 104 -31.05 -11.20 -0.47
N THR A 105 -30.71 -11.84 -1.59
CA THR A 105 -29.37 -12.29 -1.92
C THR A 105 -28.58 -11.31 -2.77
N ILE A 106 -29.13 -10.11 -3.07
CA ILE A 106 -28.50 -9.11 -3.95
C ILE A 106 -27.11 -8.68 -3.48
N SER A 107 -26.86 -8.66 -2.16
CA SER A 107 -25.55 -8.33 -1.59
C SER A 107 -24.44 -9.36 -1.88
N GLN A 108 -24.80 -10.55 -2.30
CA GLN A 108 -23.91 -11.66 -2.67
C GLN A 108 -23.64 -11.70 -4.18
N LEU A 109 -24.24 -10.76 -4.92
CA LEU A 109 -24.02 -10.63 -6.34
C LEU A 109 -22.96 -9.56 -6.64
N VAL A 110 -22.09 -9.89 -7.57
CA VAL A 110 -21.23 -8.93 -8.27
C VAL A 110 -21.85 -8.73 -9.65
N THR A 111 -22.40 -7.55 -9.89
CA THR A 111 -23.08 -7.27 -11.15
C THR A 111 -22.10 -6.81 -12.22
N TYR A 112 -22.34 -7.16 -13.46
CA TYR A 112 -21.53 -6.80 -14.61
C TYR A 112 -22.34 -5.92 -15.56
N SER A 113 -21.77 -4.78 -15.92
CA SER A 113 -22.32 -4.00 -17.04
C SER A 113 -22.01 -4.68 -18.38
N SER A 114 -22.76 -4.33 -19.39
CA SER A 114 -22.65 -4.94 -20.72
C SER A 114 -21.23 -4.84 -21.31
N ALA A 115 -20.66 -5.97 -21.71
CA ALA A 115 -19.33 -6.04 -22.32
C ALA A 115 -19.30 -5.50 -23.76
N TRP A 116 -20.44 -5.52 -24.45
CA TRP A 116 -20.60 -5.08 -25.86
C TRP A 116 -20.63 -3.56 -26.06
N ILE A 117 -20.61 -2.73 -25.00
CA ILE A 117 -20.50 -1.27 -25.11
C ILE A 117 -19.05 -0.81 -25.30
N ASP A 118 -18.86 0.36 -25.91
CA ASP A 118 -17.55 1.01 -26.04
C ASP A 118 -17.61 2.48 -25.60
N LEU A 119 -17.31 2.71 -24.31
CA LEU A 119 -17.27 4.05 -23.72
C LEU A 119 -16.07 4.88 -24.20
N SER A 120 -15.05 4.23 -24.77
CA SER A 120 -13.83 4.84 -25.29
C SER A 120 -13.89 5.14 -26.77
N SER A 121 -14.99 4.78 -27.44
CA SER A 121 -15.15 4.91 -28.90
C SER A 121 -14.97 6.34 -29.38
N PRO A 122 -14.15 6.58 -30.43
CA PRO A 122 -14.05 7.87 -31.08
C PRO A 122 -15.31 8.23 -31.87
N ASP A 123 -16.15 7.24 -32.23
CA ASP A 123 -17.43 7.49 -32.91
C ASP A 123 -18.46 8.05 -31.90
N PRO A 124 -18.95 9.29 -32.11
CA PRO A 124 -19.87 9.94 -31.19
C PRO A 124 -21.21 9.20 -31.02
N VAL A 125 -21.66 8.43 -32.00
CA VAL A 125 -22.90 7.64 -31.89
C VAL A 125 -22.69 6.44 -30.99
N ILE A 126 -21.60 5.72 -31.19
CA ILE A 126 -21.25 4.56 -30.38
C ILE A 126 -21.00 5.00 -28.94
N ALA A 127 -20.21 6.06 -28.73
CA ALA A 127 -19.95 6.62 -27.40
C ALA A 127 -21.23 7.06 -26.69
N HIS A 128 -22.18 7.68 -27.45
CA HIS A 128 -23.45 8.15 -26.88
C HIS A 128 -24.35 6.99 -26.45
N LEU A 129 -24.51 5.98 -27.29
CA LEU A 129 -25.29 4.78 -26.95
C LEU A 129 -24.67 4.03 -25.77
N SER A 130 -23.34 3.85 -25.77
CA SER A 130 -22.62 3.17 -24.69
C SER A 130 -22.82 3.86 -23.34
N ARG A 131 -22.80 5.20 -23.30
CA ARG A 131 -23.10 5.98 -22.08
C ARG A 131 -24.54 5.79 -21.61
N GLN A 132 -25.52 5.81 -22.53
CA GLN A 132 -26.91 5.60 -22.15
C GLN A 132 -27.11 4.20 -21.56
N VAL A 133 -26.53 3.15 -22.20
CA VAL A 133 -26.57 1.78 -21.66
C VAL A 133 -26.02 1.76 -20.26
N LEU A 134 -24.80 2.26 -20.03
CA LEU A 134 -24.18 2.26 -18.69
C LEU A 134 -25.05 3.01 -17.68
N HIS A 135 -25.63 4.15 -18.03
CA HIS A 135 -26.53 4.90 -17.13
C HIS A 135 -27.79 4.13 -16.77
N LEU A 136 -28.42 3.47 -17.73
CA LEU A 136 -29.61 2.64 -17.48
C LEU A 136 -29.27 1.46 -16.57
N GLU A 137 -28.17 0.78 -16.85
CA GLU A 137 -27.68 -0.35 -16.06
C GLU A 137 -27.35 0.05 -14.63
N VAL A 138 -26.59 1.14 -14.43
CA VAL A 138 -26.23 1.63 -13.09
C VAL A 138 -27.46 2.07 -12.32
N ALA A 139 -28.38 2.78 -12.97
CA ALA A 139 -29.63 3.21 -12.32
C ALA A 139 -30.46 2.02 -11.85
N TYR A 140 -30.61 1.00 -12.69
CA TYR A 140 -31.42 -0.17 -12.37
C TYR A 140 -30.73 -1.07 -11.33
N ALA A 141 -29.43 -1.33 -11.46
CA ALA A 141 -28.67 -2.09 -10.47
C ALA A 141 -28.69 -1.41 -9.09
N SER A 142 -28.56 -0.09 -9.06
CA SER A 142 -28.70 0.71 -7.83
C SER A 142 -30.10 0.60 -7.23
N PHE A 143 -31.14 0.62 -8.05
CA PHE A 143 -32.54 0.41 -7.61
C PHE A 143 -32.74 -0.97 -7.02
N CYS A 144 -32.16 -2.02 -7.62
CA CYS A 144 -32.21 -3.39 -7.08
C CYS A 144 -31.42 -3.58 -5.78
N GLY A 145 -30.60 -2.61 -5.39
CA GLY A 145 -29.74 -2.71 -4.20
C GLY A 145 -28.38 -3.36 -4.45
N ALA A 146 -27.96 -3.50 -5.71
CA ALA A 146 -26.61 -3.99 -6.05
C ALA A 146 -25.55 -3.01 -5.55
N VAL A 147 -24.57 -3.53 -4.82
CA VAL A 147 -23.50 -2.74 -4.21
C VAL A 147 -22.29 -2.65 -5.13
N ASN A 148 -22.01 -3.68 -5.92
CA ASN A 148 -20.77 -3.83 -6.68
C ASN A 148 -21.08 -4.01 -8.16
N ILE A 149 -20.55 -3.09 -9.00
CA ILE A 149 -20.65 -3.18 -10.48
C ILE A 149 -19.25 -3.28 -11.06
N VAL A 150 -19.00 -4.32 -11.84
CA VAL A 150 -17.82 -4.44 -12.70
C VAL A 150 -18.14 -3.81 -14.06
N VAL A 151 -17.30 -2.88 -14.49
CA VAL A 151 -17.42 -2.22 -15.79
C VAL A 151 -16.21 -2.60 -16.62
N PRO A 152 -16.38 -3.08 -17.87
CA PRO A 152 -15.26 -3.35 -18.77
C PRO A 152 -14.36 -2.12 -18.93
N GLY A 153 -13.05 -2.33 -18.95
CA GLY A 153 -12.07 -1.26 -19.11
C GLY A 153 -12.11 -0.59 -20.49
N PRO A 154 -11.40 0.53 -20.66
CA PRO A 154 -11.33 1.22 -21.96
C PRO A 154 -10.56 0.39 -22.99
N ARG A 155 -10.89 0.53 -24.26
CA ARG A 155 -10.07 -0.01 -25.34
C ARG A 155 -8.76 0.76 -25.42
N LEU A 156 -7.66 0.11 -25.05
CA LEU A 156 -6.33 0.73 -24.98
C LEU A 156 -5.84 1.20 -26.36
N ALA A 157 -6.28 0.56 -27.43
CA ALA A 157 -5.94 0.94 -28.79
C ALA A 157 -6.42 2.35 -29.17
N HIS A 158 -7.48 2.88 -28.54
CA HIS A 158 -7.96 4.24 -28.77
C HIS A 158 -7.09 5.33 -28.11
N GLY A 159 -6.01 4.96 -27.45
CA GLY A 159 -5.03 5.85 -26.83
C GLY A 159 -5.60 6.74 -25.73
N GLN A 160 -4.87 7.79 -25.39
CA GLN A 160 -5.21 8.66 -24.26
C GLN A 160 -6.55 9.42 -24.41
N ASN A 161 -6.93 9.76 -25.63
CA ASN A 161 -8.21 10.45 -25.89
C ASN A 161 -9.40 9.53 -25.57
N GLY A 162 -9.37 8.27 -26.03
CA GLY A 162 -10.39 7.28 -25.72
C GLY A 162 -10.47 7.00 -24.21
N VAL A 163 -9.33 6.85 -23.56
CA VAL A 163 -9.26 6.67 -22.10
C VAL A 163 -9.84 7.87 -21.34
N ALA A 164 -9.54 9.10 -21.77
CA ALA A 164 -10.10 10.30 -21.13
C ALA A 164 -11.62 10.42 -21.34
N GLN A 165 -12.13 9.96 -22.49
CA GLN A 165 -13.56 9.91 -22.77
C GLN A 165 -14.25 8.85 -21.90
N TYR A 166 -13.67 7.67 -21.80
CA TYR A 166 -14.09 6.61 -20.89
C TYR A 166 -14.15 7.12 -19.43
N ALA A 167 -13.10 7.77 -18.97
CA ALA A 167 -13.00 8.29 -17.61
C ALA A 167 -14.12 9.30 -17.28
N ARG A 168 -14.47 10.16 -18.25
CA ARG A 168 -15.61 11.09 -18.08
C ARG A 168 -16.94 10.34 -17.99
N ALA A 169 -17.14 9.31 -18.83
CA ALA A 169 -18.36 8.49 -18.77
C ALA A 169 -18.50 7.77 -17.42
N ILE A 170 -17.42 7.21 -16.87
CA ILE A 170 -17.44 6.61 -15.53
C ILE A 170 -17.76 7.66 -14.45
N ASN A 171 -17.15 8.83 -14.51
CA ASN A 171 -17.41 9.90 -13.54
C ASN A 171 -18.89 10.36 -13.58
N GLU A 172 -19.49 10.42 -14.75
CA GLU A 172 -20.94 10.72 -14.94
C GLU A 172 -21.79 9.58 -14.36
N ALA A 173 -21.48 8.32 -14.66
CA ALA A 173 -22.23 7.16 -14.16
C ALA A 173 -22.20 7.03 -12.63
N MET A 174 -21.08 7.39 -11.98
CA MET A 174 -20.99 7.40 -10.52
C MET A 174 -22.00 8.36 -9.86
N ALA A 175 -22.42 9.41 -10.55
CA ALA A 175 -23.44 10.31 -10.02
C ALA A 175 -24.86 9.69 -10.04
N THR A 176 -25.10 8.73 -10.95
CA THR A 176 -26.39 8.03 -11.09
C THR A 176 -26.64 7.04 -9.95
N GLY A 177 -25.61 6.29 -9.52
CA GLY A 177 -25.71 5.29 -8.44
C GLY A 177 -24.93 5.71 -7.20
N ALA A 178 -25.56 6.40 -6.25
CA ALA A 178 -24.89 7.03 -5.11
C ALA A 178 -24.18 6.03 -4.15
N TYR A 179 -24.65 4.80 -4.06
CA TYR A 179 -24.11 3.77 -3.15
C TYR A 179 -23.33 2.66 -3.85
N VAL A 180 -23.30 2.68 -5.17
CA VAL A 180 -22.67 1.65 -5.98
C VAL A 180 -21.16 1.83 -5.99
N GLN A 181 -20.44 0.73 -5.80
CA GLN A 181 -18.99 0.63 -5.97
C GLN A 181 -18.67 0.22 -7.41
N PHE A 182 -17.82 0.99 -8.08
CA PHE A 182 -17.42 0.75 -9.45
C PHE A 182 -16.06 0.04 -9.48
N HIS A 183 -15.99 -1.11 -10.13
CA HIS A 183 -14.78 -1.88 -10.31
C HIS A 183 -14.45 -1.93 -11.79
N ILE A 184 -13.41 -1.22 -12.20
CA ILE A 184 -12.98 -1.19 -13.60
C ILE A 184 -12.17 -2.45 -13.89
N LEU A 185 -12.64 -3.27 -14.82
CA LEU A 185 -11.96 -4.50 -15.24
C LEU A 185 -10.76 -4.14 -16.13
N MET A 186 -9.57 -4.44 -15.62
CA MET A 186 -8.32 -4.12 -16.32
C MET A 186 -7.42 -5.36 -16.40
N PRO A 187 -6.82 -5.65 -17.56
CA PRO A 187 -5.80 -6.68 -17.65
C PRO A 187 -4.55 -6.22 -16.89
N VAL A 188 -3.91 -7.13 -16.15
CA VAL A 188 -2.65 -6.82 -15.44
C VAL A 188 -1.54 -6.43 -16.42
N ASP A 189 -1.55 -6.95 -17.65
CA ASP A 189 -0.61 -6.64 -18.71
C ASP A 189 -1.33 -5.96 -19.88
N GLY A 190 -0.96 -4.73 -20.20
CA GLY A 190 -1.59 -3.93 -21.25
C GLY A 190 -1.34 -4.43 -22.67
N THR A 191 -0.50 -5.43 -22.87
CA THR A 191 -0.33 -6.12 -24.17
C THR A 191 -1.40 -7.20 -24.41
N LYS A 192 -2.17 -7.52 -23.36
CA LYS A 192 -3.22 -8.54 -23.40
C LYS A 192 -4.59 -7.87 -23.45
N THR A 193 -5.46 -8.46 -24.23
CA THR A 193 -6.89 -8.13 -24.17
C THR A 193 -7.54 -8.93 -23.05
N THR A 194 -8.54 -8.38 -22.40
CA THR A 194 -9.38 -9.14 -21.45
C THR A 194 -10.17 -10.21 -22.20
N VAL A 195 -10.62 -11.24 -21.51
CA VAL A 195 -11.49 -12.27 -22.13
C VAL A 195 -12.74 -11.63 -22.71
N ASP A 196 -13.26 -10.60 -22.04
CA ASP A 196 -14.46 -9.88 -22.46
C ASP A 196 -14.18 -8.85 -23.59
N ASP A 197 -12.91 -8.59 -23.94
CA ASP A 197 -12.52 -7.66 -25.01
C ASP A 197 -12.36 -8.36 -26.38
N GLN A 198 -12.73 -9.64 -26.47
CA GLN A 198 -12.80 -10.33 -27.77
C GLN A 198 -13.91 -9.71 -28.61
N ASP A 199 -13.60 -9.44 -29.91
CA ASP A 199 -14.56 -8.85 -30.85
C ASP A 199 -15.67 -9.89 -31.13
N GLU A 200 -16.79 -9.75 -30.42
CA GLU A 200 -17.98 -10.55 -30.73
C GLU A 200 -18.83 -9.85 -31.79
N LEU A 201 -19.39 -10.67 -32.68
CA LEU A 201 -20.28 -10.16 -33.75
C LEU A 201 -21.53 -9.58 -33.06
N GLY A 202 -21.66 -8.25 -33.06
CA GLY A 202 -22.75 -7.55 -32.35
C GLY A 202 -22.27 -6.50 -31.36
N ASP A 203 -21.01 -6.48 -30.98
CA ASP A 203 -20.47 -5.40 -30.17
C ASP A 203 -20.62 -4.06 -30.84
N LEU A 204 -20.96 -3.01 -30.10
CA LEU A 204 -21.12 -1.66 -30.63
C LEU A 204 -19.86 -1.17 -31.34
N LYS A 205 -18.68 -1.56 -30.86
CA LYS A 205 -17.39 -1.25 -31.50
C LYS A 205 -17.29 -1.70 -32.96
N CYS A 206 -17.94 -2.81 -33.33
CA CYS A 206 -17.94 -3.33 -34.71
C CYS A 206 -18.74 -2.45 -35.68
N PHE A 207 -19.54 -1.54 -35.17
CA PHE A 207 -20.35 -0.58 -35.96
C PHE A 207 -19.75 0.83 -36.00
N ALA A 208 -18.59 1.05 -35.39
CA ALA A 208 -17.90 2.32 -35.46
C ALA A 208 -17.54 2.66 -36.91
N ARG A 209 -17.77 3.91 -37.31
CA ARG A 209 -17.50 4.36 -38.65
C ARG A 209 -15.99 4.46 -38.90
N PRO A 210 -15.50 3.95 -40.07
CA PRO A 210 -14.06 3.87 -40.36
C PRO A 210 -13.32 5.21 -40.29
N GLU A 211 -14.00 6.32 -40.59
CA GLU A 211 -13.41 7.66 -40.51
C GLU A 211 -13.00 8.08 -39.12
N PHE A 212 -13.59 7.48 -38.08
CA PHE A 212 -13.24 7.73 -36.66
C PHE A 212 -12.23 6.70 -36.13
N ASP A 213 -12.26 5.46 -36.64
CA ASP A 213 -11.44 4.37 -36.13
C ASP A 213 -10.00 4.38 -36.70
N ALA A 214 -9.84 4.71 -37.97
CA ALA A 214 -8.55 4.64 -38.66
C ALA A 214 -7.47 5.61 -38.15
N GLN A 215 -7.85 6.66 -37.43
CA GLN A 215 -6.92 7.71 -36.96
C GLN A 215 -6.38 7.46 -35.54
N HIS A 216 -6.83 6.43 -34.80
CA HIS A 216 -6.65 6.34 -33.35
C HIS A 216 -6.04 5.02 -32.87
N ASN A 217 -5.60 4.12 -33.73
CA ASN A 217 -4.97 2.87 -33.33
C ASN A 217 -3.53 3.11 -32.82
N VAL A 218 -3.35 3.08 -31.51
CA VAL A 218 -2.08 3.23 -30.83
C VAL A 218 -1.53 1.86 -30.43
N SER A 219 -0.24 1.63 -30.67
CA SER A 219 0.42 0.41 -30.19
C SER A 219 0.40 0.34 -28.65
N THR A 220 -0.08 -0.75 -28.12
CA THR A 220 -0.14 -1.02 -26.67
C THR A 220 1.15 -1.68 -26.18
N HIS A 221 1.48 -1.45 -24.92
CA HIS A 221 2.63 -2.06 -24.23
C HIS A 221 2.21 -2.46 -22.80
N ALA A 222 3.05 -3.18 -22.08
CA ALA A 222 2.70 -3.75 -20.80
C ALA A 222 2.14 -2.74 -19.78
N TRP A 223 2.63 -1.49 -19.78
CA TRP A 223 2.17 -0.42 -18.90
C TRP A 223 0.89 0.29 -19.36
N SER A 224 0.43 0.09 -20.59
CA SER A 224 -0.72 0.82 -21.14
C SER A 224 -1.98 0.67 -20.30
N SER A 225 -2.19 -0.51 -19.73
CA SER A 225 -3.32 -0.77 -18.82
C SER A 225 -3.24 0.09 -17.55
N TRP A 226 -2.06 0.14 -16.90
CA TRP A 226 -1.88 0.97 -15.71
C TRP A 226 -1.95 2.48 -16.03
N GLU A 227 -1.43 2.91 -17.16
CA GLU A 227 -1.56 4.32 -17.63
C GLU A 227 -3.01 4.74 -17.82
N ALA A 228 -3.81 3.85 -18.43
CA ALA A 228 -5.24 4.07 -18.58
C ALA A 228 -5.93 4.18 -17.22
N TRP A 229 -5.64 3.28 -16.30
CA TRP A 229 -6.15 3.36 -14.94
C TRP A 229 -5.74 4.67 -14.23
N ASN A 230 -4.47 5.06 -14.34
CA ASN A 230 -4.00 6.33 -13.78
C ASN A 230 -4.78 7.54 -14.30
N THR A 231 -5.13 7.54 -15.59
CA THR A 231 -5.96 8.59 -16.20
C THR A 231 -7.39 8.54 -15.63
N ILE A 232 -7.99 7.35 -15.55
CA ILE A 232 -9.37 7.16 -15.03
C ILE A 232 -9.46 7.65 -13.59
N ARG A 233 -8.58 7.17 -12.70
CA ARG A 233 -8.63 7.57 -11.28
C ARG A 233 -8.37 9.07 -11.08
N SER A 234 -7.51 9.68 -11.93
CA SER A 234 -7.20 11.11 -11.86
C SER A 234 -8.37 11.98 -12.28
N VAL A 235 -9.05 11.63 -13.39
CA VAL A 235 -10.27 12.30 -13.85
C VAL A 235 -11.39 12.17 -12.82
N CYS A 236 -11.53 10.99 -12.21
CA CYS A 236 -12.49 10.74 -11.15
C CYS A 236 -12.02 11.22 -9.75
N LYS A 237 -10.92 12.00 -9.68
CA LYS A 237 -10.41 12.63 -8.45
C LYS A 237 -10.16 11.66 -7.30
N TYR A 238 -9.65 10.48 -7.60
CA TYR A 238 -9.39 9.41 -6.60
C TYR A 238 -10.65 9.06 -5.76
N HIS A 239 -11.80 9.03 -6.41
CA HIS A 239 -13.06 8.81 -5.74
C HIS A 239 -13.08 7.45 -5.01
N THR A 240 -13.52 7.42 -3.74
CA THR A 240 -13.46 6.23 -2.87
C THR A 240 -14.32 5.05 -3.34
N ARG A 241 -15.36 5.30 -4.14
CA ARG A 241 -16.22 4.27 -4.75
C ARG A 241 -15.64 3.70 -6.07
N LEU A 242 -14.50 4.19 -6.52
CA LEU A 242 -13.83 3.72 -7.73
C LEU A 242 -12.65 2.82 -7.35
N SER A 243 -12.62 1.63 -7.87
CA SER A 243 -11.58 0.64 -7.63
C SER A 243 -11.35 -0.24 -8.87
N LEU A 244 -10.43 -1.19 -8.75
CA LEU A 244 -10.03 -2.11 -9.82
C LEU A 244 -10.61 -3.50 -9.63
N ALA A 245 -10.99 -4.10 -10.74
CA ALA A 245 -11.03 -5.54 -10.97
C ALA A 245 -9.84 -5.91 -11.86
N LEU A 246 -8.89 -6.71 -11.37
CA LEU A 246 -7.72 -7.12 -12.16
C LEU A 246 -7.93 -8.52 -12.74
N GLU A 247 -7.75 -8.65 -14.04
CA GLU A 247 -7.74 -9.94 -14.72
C GLU A 247 -6.32 -10.50 -14.76
N LEU A 248 -6.14 -11.69 -14.19
CA LEU A 248 -4.85 -12.37 -14.15
C LEU A 248 -4.52 -13.03 -15.48
N PRO A 249 -3.45 -12.61 -16.17
CA PRO A 249 -2.99 -13.27 -17.38
C PRO A 249 -2.36 -14.64 -17.05
N ARG A 250 -2.28 -15.51 -18.03
CA ARG A 250 -1.60 -16.82 -17.91
C ARG A 250 -0.13 -16.68 -17.48
N LYS A 251 0.53 -15.60 -17.87
CA LYS A 251 1.90 -15.25 -17.47
C LYS A 251 1.89 -13.83 -16.91
N LEU A 252 2.33 -13.68 -15.66
CA LEU A 252 2.43 -12.37 -15.02
C LEU A 252 3.52 -11.50 -15.67
N PRO A 253 3.31 -10.18 -15.75
CA PRO A 253 4.31 -9.24 -16.25
C PRO A 253 5.48 -9.06 -15.27
N SER A 254 6.34 -8.07 -15.54
CA SER A 254 7.49 -7.74 -14.68
C SER A 254 7.09 -7.47 -13.22
N LEU A 255 8.00 -7.74 -12.28
CA LEU A 255 7.77 -7.47 -10.85
C LEU A 255 7.48 -5.99 -10.56
N ALA A 256 8.05 -5.08 -11.34
CA ALA A 256 7.79 -3.64 -11.20
C ALA A 256 6.31 -3.30 -11.49
N LEU A 257 5.74 -3.86 -12.58
CA LEU A 257 4.33 -3.65 -12.90
C LEU A 257 3.40 -4.35 -11.90
N GLN A 258 3.76 -5.55 -11.44
CA GLN A 258 3.01 -6.23 -10.38
C GLN A 258 3.00 -5.42 -9.08
N ALA A 259 4.13 -4.84 -8.68
CA ALA A 259 4.24 -3.99 -7.49
C ALA A 259 3.41 -2.70 -7.64
N ARG A 260 3.37 -2.14 -8.84
CA ARG A 260 2.55 -0.97 -9.14
C ARG A 260 1.05 -1.27 -8.98
N TRP A 261 0.57 -2.40 -9.53
CA TRP A 261 -0.82 -2.82 -9.33
C TRP A 261 -1.16 -3.09 -7.86
N PHE A 262 -0.20 -3.63 -7.10
CA PHE A 262 -0.41 -3.88 -5.68
C PHE A 262 -0.67 -2.59 -4.88
N SER A 263 -0.07 -1.47 -5.28
CA SER A 263 -0.30 -0.18 -4.61
C SER A 263 -1.67 0.45 -4.92
N GLU A 264 -2.37 -0.04 -5.95
CA GLU A 264 -3.66 0.50 -6.40
C GLU A 264 -4.84 -0.10 -5.61
N PRO A 265 -6.00 0.57 -5.60
CA PRO A 265 -7.18 0.09 -4.88
C PRO A 265 -7.85 -1.09 -5.61
N VAL A 266 -7.24 -2.26 -5.56
CA VAL A 266 -7.77 -3.50 -6.14
C VAL A 266 -8.82 -4.09 -5.22
N ARG A 267 -10.05 -4.23 -5.72
CA ARG A 267 -11.16 -4.83 -4.98
C ARG A 267 -11.51 -6.23 -5.43
N LEU A 268 -11.28 -6.52 -6.70
CA LEU A 268 -11.54 -7.81 -7.31
C LEU A 268 -10.29 -8.30 -8.05
N VAL A 269 -10.06 -9.60 -8.03
CA VAL A 269 -9.09 -10.28 -8.89
C VAL A 269 -9.81 -11.40 -9.61
N THR A 270 -9.93 -11.29 -10.92
CA THR A 270 -10.52 -12.30 -11.78
C THR A 270 -9.45 -13.30 -12.20
N ILE A 271 -9.71 -14.59 -11.99
CA ILE A 271 -8.80 -15.68 -12.30
C ILE A 271 -9.43 -16.55 -13.40
N PRO A 272 -9.11 -16.31 -14.67
CA PRO A 272 -9.63 -17.11 -15.78
C PRO A 272 -9.18 -18.58 -15.68
N SER A 273 -9.99 -19.49 -16.19
CA SER A 273 -9.64 -20.91 -16.28
C SER A 273 -8.29 -21.16 -16.97
N ALA A 274 -7.94 -20.30 -17.95
CA ALA A 274 -6.67 -20.36 -18.67
C ALA A 274 -5.43 -20.11 -17.82
N SER A 275 -5.58 -19.45 -16.66
CA SER A 275 -4.48 -19.19 -15.71
C SER A 275 -4.12 -20.41 -14.86
N PHE A 276 -4.99 -21.43 -14.82
CA PHE A 276 -4.72 -22.67 -14.10
C PHE A 276 -3.91 -23.64 -14.94
N LEU A 277 -2.97 -24.31 -14.29
CA LEU A 277 -2.15 -25.37 -14.83
C LEU A 277 -2.64 -26.72 -14.28
N VAL A 278 -2.49 -27.79 -15.06
CA VAL A 278 -2.77 -29.15 -14.57
C VAL A 278 -1.46 -29.78 -14.11
N ASN A 279 -1.36 -30.16 -12.84
CA ASN A 279 -0.18 -30.81 -12.30
C ASN A 279 -0.12 -32.31 -12.69
N ALA A 280 0.97 -32.99 -12.31
CA ALA A 280 1.18 -34.41 -12.64
C ALA A 280 0.09 -35.34 -12.05
N ARG A 281 -0.67 -34.87 -11.04
CA ARG A 281 -1.77 -35.63 -10.41
C ARG A 281 -3.14 -35.31 -11.02
N GLY A 282 -3.18 -34.46 -12.07
CA GLY A 282 -4.44 -34.06 -12.71
C GLY A 282 -5.18 -32.92 -11.98
N SER A 283 -4.63 -32.35 -10.92
CA SER A 283 -5.27 -31.27 -10.16
C SER A 283 -4.94 -29.90 -10.76
N PHE A 284 -5.89 -28.98 -10.72
CA PHE A 284 -5.68 -27.58 -11.11
C PHE A 284 -4.84 -26.86 -10.08
N VAL A 285 -3.83 -26.12 -10.54
CA VAL A 285 -2.91 -25.34 -9.70
C VAL A 285 -2.53 -24.04 -10.38
N LEU A 286 -2.18 -23.04 -9.62
CA LEU A 286 -1.59 -21.80 -10.12
C LEU A 286 -0.05 -21.88 -10.08
N SER A 287 0.62 -21.17 -10.98
CA SER A 287 2.08 -21.03 -10.93
C SER A 287 2.53 -20.43 -9.60
N LYS A 288 3.77 -20.67 -9.19
CA LYS A 288 4.30 -20.06 -7.97
C LYS A 288 4.24 -18.53 -8.00
N SER A 289 4.47 -17.91 -9.14
CA SER A 289 4.37 -16.45 -9.29
C SER A 289 2.95 -15.94 -9.01
N HIS A 290 1.93 -16.64 -9.53
CA HIS A 290 0.53 -16.32 -9.22
C HIS A 290 0.19 -16.52 -7.73
N GLN A 291 0.69 -17.60 -7.12
CA GLN A 291 0.49 -17.84 -5.68
C GLN A 291 1.07 -16.67 -4.86
N TRP A 292 2.31 -16.24 -5.17
CA TRP A 292 2.94 -15.11 -4.50
C TRP A 292 2.19 -13.79 -4.72
N PHE A 293 1.71 -13.55 -5.93
CA PHE A 293 0.88 -12.39 -6.24
C PHE A 293 -0.37 -12.36 -5.36
N LEU A 294 -1.10 -13.48 -5.26
CA LEU A 294 -2.28 -13.58 -4.43
C LEU A 294 -1.96 -13.49 -2.92
N PHE A 295 -0.88 -14.11 -2.46
CA PHE A 295 -0.47 -14.03 -1.05
C PHE A 295 -0.12 -12.62 -0.63
N ARG A 296 0.48 -11.83 -1.52
CA ARG A 296 0.74 -10.41 -1.25
C ARG A 296 -0.56 -9.65 -1.00
N PHE A 297 -1.56 -9.83 -1.85
CA PHE A 297 -2.88 -9.22 -1.66
C PHE A 297 -3.60 -9.73 -0.40
N ALA A 298 -3.39 -11.00 -0.02
CA ALA A 298 -3.98 -11.57 1.19
C ALA A 298 -3.47 -10.91 2.49
N ARG A 299 -2.33 -10.19 2.44
CA ARG A 299 -1.75 -9.45 3.57
C ARG A 299 -2.41 -8.09 3.81
N LEU A 300 -3.13 -7.57 2.84
CA LEU A 300 -3.83 -6.29 2.98
C LEU A 300 -4.91 -6.36 4.06
N ARG A 301 -5.21 -5.25 4.69
CA ARG A 301 -6.31 -5.12 5.67
C ARG A 301 -7.65 -5.56 5.07
N SER A 302 -7.87 -5.26 3.80
CA SER A 302 -9.04 -5.67 3.03
C SER A 302 -8.55 -6.38 1.76
N PRO A 303 -8.34 -7.70 1.81
CA PRO A 303 -7.97 -8.47 0.64
C PRO A 303 -9.01 -8.34 -0.48
N PRO A 304 -8.60 -8.35 -1.76
CA PRO A 304 -9.54 -8.36 -2.85
C PRO A 304 -10.34 -9.68 -2.87
N TRP A 305 -11.55 -9.60 -3.37
CA TRP A 305 -12.34 -10.79 -3.67
C TRP A 305 -11.76 -11.50 -4.89
N LEU A 306 -11.87 -12.80 -4.93
CA LEU A 306 -11.41 -13.62 -6.05
C LEU A 306 -12.61 -14.10 -6.85
N LEU A 307 -12.65 -13.82 -8.14
CA LEU A 307 -13.65 -14.34 -9.06
C LEU A 307 -13.01 -15.38 -9.97
N LEU A 308 -13.43 -16.62 -9.84
CA LEU A 308 -13.05 -17.70 -10.75
C LEU A 308 -13.89 -17.57 -12.02
N SER A 309 -13.23 -17.27 -13.15
CA SER A 309 -13.92 -16.97 -14.40
C SER A 309 -13.85 -18.13 -15.38
N ASP A 310 -14.99 -18.48 -15.96
CA ASP A 310 -15.15 -19.47 -17.01
C ASP A 310 -14.50 -20.82 -16.68
N ILE A 311 -14.65 -21.24 -15.41
CA ILE A 311 -14.13 -22.52 -14.91
C ILE A 311 -15.07 -23.71 -15.17
N GLY A 312 -16.24 -23.44 -15.73
CA GLY A 312 -17.29 -24.38 -16.05
C GLY A 312 -18.54 -24.21 -15.19
N PRO A 313 -19.64 -24.88 -15.59
CA PRO A 313 -20.93 -24.71 -14.98
C PRO A 313 -20.94 -25.14 -13.51
N LEU A 314 -21.87 -24.58 -12.73
CA LEU A 314 -22.10 -25.01 -11.35
C LEU A 314 -22.65 -26.44 -11.33
N PRO A 315 -22.02 -27.36 -10.60
CA PRO A 315 -22.49 -28.77 -10.52
C PRO A 315 -23.92 -28.87 -10.00
N GLY A 316 -24.76 -29.60 -10.73
CA GLY A 316 -26.14 -29.92 -10.32
C GLY A 316 -27.23 -28.95 -10.75
N ILE A 317 -26.87 -27.78 -11.36
CA ILE A 317 -27.84 -26.82 -11.88
C ILE A 317 -27.59 -26.47 -13.34
N ASP A 318 -26.37 -26.14 -13.70
CA ASP A 318 -25.99 -25.82 -15.07
C ASP A 318 -25.67 -27.09 -15.86
N ASP A 319 -26.66 -27.98 -16.03
CA ASP A 319 -26.47 -29.23 -16.78
C ASP A 319 -26.26 -28.93 -18.27
N PRO A 320 -25.16 -29.43 -18.89
CA PRO A 320 -24.88 -29.19 -20.31
C PRO A 320 -26.02 -29.62 -21.23
N ASP A 321 -26.80 -30.58 -20.85
CA ASP A 321 -27.94 -31.07 -21.65
C ASP A 321 -29.13 -30.09 -21.63
N MET A 322 -29.25 -29.25 -20.62
CA MET A 322 -30.28 -28.18 -20.55
C MET A 322 -29.85 -26.94 -21.37
N ILE A 323 -28.56 -26.66 -21.47
CA ILE A 323 -28.03 -25.50 -22.22
C ILE A 323 -28.12 -25.74 -23.72
N MET A 324 -27.98 -26.99 -24.20
CA MET A 324 -28.06 -27.34 -25.62
C MET A 324 -29.46 -27.21 -26.21
N SER A 325 -30.50 -27.12 -25.40
CA SER A 325 -31.88 -26.94 -25.89
C SER A 325 -32.17 -25.48 -26.38
N TYR A 326 -31.31 -24.51 -26.06
CA TYR A 326 -31.52 -23.10 -26.41
C TYR A 326 -30.55 -22.54 -27.47
N SER A 327 -29.51 -23.29 -27.89
CA SER A 327 -28.48 -22.80 -28.81
C SER A 327 -28.42 -23.55 -30.15
N THR A 328 -29.53 -23.75 -30.84
CA THR A 328 -29.52 -24.16 -32.25
C THR A 328 -29.46 -22.94 -33.18
N GLY A 329 -28.28 -22.48 -33.42
CA GLY A 329 -28.01 -21.39 -34.40
C GLY A 329 -26.56 -21.37 -34.83
N HIS A 330 -26.27 -22.15 -35.84
CA HIS A 330 -25.17 -22.06 -36.83
C HIS A 330 -23.72 -21.74 -36.37
N LEU A 331 -22.85 -22.74 -36.56
CA LEU A 331 -21.41 -22.56 -36.74
C LEU A 331 -20.91 -23.32 -37.96
N SER A 332 -20.14 -22.66 -38.81
CA SER A 332 -19.27 -23.28 -39.81
C SER A 332 -17.80 -23.00 -39.50
N PRO A 333 -16.89 -23.97 -39.72
CA PRO A 333 -15.50 -23.85 -39.34
C PRO A 333 -14.61 -23.31 -40.47
N SER A 334 -13.59 -22.55 -40.12
CA SER A 334 -12.47 -22.27 -41.03
C SER A 334 -11.14 -22.70 -40.42
N THR A 335 -10.31 -23.18 -41.33
CA THR A 335 -9.08 -23.98 -41.18
C THR A 335 -7.86 -23.18 -40.69
N ALA A 336 -6.99 -23.89 -39.97
CA ALA A 336 -5.70 -23.43 -39.45
C ALA A 336 -4.58 -23.55 -40.48
N GLU A 337 -3.54 -22.74 -40.31
CA GLU A 337 -2.13 -23.15 -40.47
C GLU A 337 -1.17 -22.08 -39.90
N ASP A 338 -0.21 -22.58 -39.21
CA ASP A 338 1.17 -22.18 -38.89
C ASP A 338 1.46 -21.91 -37.41
N ALA A 339 2.40 -22.74 -36.91
CA ALA A 339 2.81 -22.82 -35.53
C ALA A 339 4.15 -22.10 -35.27
N ASP A 340 4.19 -21.25 -34.25
CA ASP A 340 5.43 -20.78 -33.63
C ASP A 340 5.42 -21.14 -32.13
N ALA A 341 6.55 -21.61 -31.63
CA ALA A 341 6.72 -22.26 -30.32
C ALA A 341 6.51 -21.35 -29.09
N SER A 342 6.09 -20.11 -29.27
CA SER A 342 5.68 -19.14 -28.24
C SER A 342 4.16 -18.95 -28.16
N ALA A 343 3.38 -19.68 -28.95
CA ALA A 343 1.95 -19.51 -29.12
C ALA A 343 1.13 -20.10 -27.96
N GLU A 344 0.04 -19.45 -27.63
CA GLU A 344 -1.02 -19.98 -26.75
C GLU A 344 -1.55 -21.30 -27.33
N PRO A 345 -1.91 -22.27 -26.49
CA PRO A 345 -2.47 -23.53 -26.99
C PRO A 345 -3.73 -23.25 -27.82
N THR A 346 -3.79 -23.81 -29.00
CA THR A 346 -4.96 -23.72 -29.88
C THR A 346 -6.22 -24.24 -29.15
N PRO A 347 -7.43 -23.81 -29.56
CA PRO A 347 -8.68 -24.36 -29.03
C PRO A 347 -8.75 -25.89 -29.03
N ALA A 348 -8.05 -26.56 -29.96
CA ALA A 348 -7.94 -28.00 -30.03
C ALA A 348 -7.03 -28.58 -28.93
N GLU A 349 -5.93 -27.91 -28.61
CA GLU A 349 -5.03 -28.30 -27.49
C GLU A 349 -5.68 -28.00 -26.14
N ALA A 350 -6.38 -26.87 -26.02
CA ALA A 350 -7.21 -26.58 -24.84
C ALA A 350 -8.34 -27.61 -24.68
N ALA A 351 -8.97 -28.04 -25.79
CA ALA A 351 -9.97 -29.12 -25.76
C ALA A 351 -9.35 -30.50 -25.46
N GLN A 352 -8.12 -30.76 -25.93
CA GLN A 352 -7.37 -31.96 -25.58
C GLN A 352 -6.88 -31.93 -24.13
N LEU A 353 -6.44 -30.77 -23.63
CA LEU A 353 -6.11 -30.57 -22.22
C LEU A 353 -7.38 -30.71 -21.34
N LYS A 354 -8.52 -30.15 -21.76
CA LYS A 354 -9.82 -30.36 -21.09
C LYS A 354 -10.25 -31.84 -21.13
N LYS A 355 -10.10 -32.54 -22.27
CA LYS A 355 -10.37 -34.00 -22.37
C LYS A 355 -9.38 -34.85 -21.56
N LYS A 356 -8.13 -34.45 -21.47
CA LYS A 356 -7.11 -35.11 -20.65
C LYS A 356 -7.33 -34.85 -19.17
N ALA A 357 -7.71 -33.64 -18.78
CA ALA A 357 -8.14 -33.29 -17.45
C ALA A 357 -9.43 -34.00 -17.05
N ALA A 358 -10.43 -34.07 -17.94
CA ALA A 358 -11.67 -34.83 -17.71
C ALA A 358 -11.44 -36.34 -17.57
N LYS A 359 -10.49 -36.94 -18.33
CA LYS A 359 -10.11 -38.34 -18.18
C LYS A 359 -9.30 -38.65 -16.92
N THR A 360 -8.50 -37.72 -16.42
CA THR A 360 -7.75 -37.86 -15.17
C THR A 360 -8.55 -37.45 -13.93
N SER A 361 -9.55 -36.58 -14.06
CA SER A 361 -10.45 -36.19 -12.97
C SER A 361 -11.49 -37.25 -12.62
N SER A 362 -11.62 -38.33 -13.43
CA SER A 362 -12.53 -39.43 -13.13
C SER A 362 -12.23 -40.20 -11.83
N ASN A 363 -11.17 -39.77 -11.10
CA ASN A 363 -10.80 -40.36 -9.80
C ASN A 363 -10.91 -39.37 -8.62
N SER A 364 -11.31 -38.09 -8.81
CA SER A 364 -11.62 -37.17 -7.71
C SER A 364 -13.09 -36.79 -7.75
N ASN A 365 -13.81 -37.15 -6.71
CA ASN A 365 -15.21 -36.78 -6.46
C ASN A 365 -15.40 -35.31 -6.08
N ASP A 366 -14.43 -34.42 -6.37
CA ASP A 366 -14.50 -33.00 -6.04
C ASP A 366 -15.29 -32.24 -7.12
N PRO A 367 -16.50 -31.74 -6.81
CA PRO A 367 -17.33 -31.03 -7.77
C PRO A 367 -16.77 -29.63 -8.10
N THR A 368 -15.90 -29.05 -7.24
CA THR A 368 -15.38 -27.70 -7.36
C THR A 368 -13.86 -27.64 -7.23
N PRO A 369 -13.09 -28.28 -8.14
CA PRO A 369 -11.65 -28.47 -7.95
C PRO A 369 -10.84 -27.17 -7.95
N HIS A 370 -11.27 -26.13 -8.69
CA HIS A 370 -10.63 -24.80 -8.69
C HIS A 370 -10.83 -24.10 -7.35
N LEU A 371 -12.06 -24.10 -6.82
CA LEU A 371 -12.38 -23.53 -5.52
C LEU A 371 -11.62 -24.24 -4.39
N SER A 372 -11.62 -25.57 -4.40
CA SER A 372 -10.88 -26.38 -3.43
C SER A 372 -9.39 -26.05 -3.42
N TYR A 373 -8.80 -25.79 -4.59
CA TYR A 373 -7.42 -25.36 -4.69
C TYR A 373 -7.21 -23.94 -4.10
N ILE A 374 -8.08 -22.97 -4.36
CA ILE A 374 -7.98 -21.63 -3.74
C ILE A 374 -8.12 -21.73 -2.21
N ARG A 375 -9.06 -22.55 -1.71
CA ARG A 375 -9.19 -22.81 -0.26
C ARG A 375 -7.95 -23.50 0.32
N TYR A 376 -7.30 -24.37 -0.44
CA TYR A 376 -6.00 -24.93 -0.06
C TYR A 376 -4.91 -23.84 0.03
N LEU A 377 -4.79 -22.93 -0.95
CA LEU A 377 -3.85 -21.81 -0.88
C LEU A 377 -4.12 -20.91 0.33
N GLN A 378 -5.38 -20.63 0.63
CA GLN A 378 -5.77 -19.83 1.79
C GLN A 378 -5.24 -20.43 3.11
N ARG A 379 -5.34 -21.76 3.27
CA ARG A 379 -4.86 -22.49 4.46
C ARG A 379 -3.34 -22.60 4.53
N ASN A 380 -2.66 -22.55 3.39
CA ASN A 380 -1.21 -22.76 3.28
C ASN A 380 -0.46 -21.46 2.96
N GLN A 381 -0.97 -20.33 3.43
CA GLN A 381 -0.26 -19.05 3.31
C GLN A 381 1.05 -19.08 4.12
N PRO A 382 2.11 -18.36 3.65
CA PRO A 382 3.30 -18.16 4.44
C PRO A 382 2.98 -17.53 5.81
N PRO A 383 3.70 -17.87 6.88
CA PRO A 383 3.46 -17.29 8.21
C PRO A 383 3.65 -15.77 8.18
N LYS A 384 2.88 -15.05 9.00
CA LYS A 384 3.03 -13.61 9.19
C LYS A 384 4.31 -13.31 9.97
N SER A 385 5.01 -12.24 9.60
CA SER A 385 6.12 -11.69 10.35
C SER A 385 5.65 -11.16 11.72
N GLN A 386 6.58 -10.85 12.63
CA GLN A 386 6.23 -10.33 13.95
C GLN A 386 5.55 -8.96 13.86
N ILE A 387 6.05 -8.09 12.99
CA ILE A 387 5.44 -6.77 12.76
C ILE A 387 4.04 -6.88 12.14
N GLU A 388 3.80 -7.82 11.21
CA GLU A 388 2.48 -8.07 10.64
C GLU A 388 1.47 -8.60 11.67
N ARG A 389 1.93 -9.41 12.64
CA ARG A 389 1.09 -9.88 13.74
C ARG A 389 0.74 -8.78 14.72
N PHE A 390 1.74 -8.00 15.13
CA PHE A 390 1.57 -6.86 16.03
C PHE A 390 0.72 -5.76 15.43
N GLY A 391 0.98 -5.39 14.17
CA GLY A 391 0.29 -4.33 13.43
C GLY A 391 -1.03 -4.75 12.79
N GLY A 392 -1.51 -5.96 13.07
CA GLY A 392 -2.78 -6.46 12.52
C GLY A 392 -3.94 -5.51 12.83
N GLY A 393 -4.62 -5.01 11.77
CA GLY A 393 -5.69 -4.02 11.89
C GLY A 393 -5.25 -2.55 11.77
N PHE A 394 -3.96 -2.26 11.87
CA PHE A 394 -3.38 -0.91 11.73
C PHE A 394 -2.79 -0.64 10.34
N GLN A 395 -2.87 -1.60 9.40
CA GLN A 395 -2.36 -1.41 8.05
C GLN A 395 -3.01 -0.18 7.40
N ASP A 396 -2.16 0.70 6.87
CA ASP A 396 -2.55 1.95 6.19
C ASP A 396 -3.45 2.88 7.03
N TYR A 397 -3.38 2.78 8.35
CA TYR A 397 -4.09 3.68 9.26
C TYR A 397 -3.22 4.90 9.57
N LEU A 398 -3.71 6.09 9.21
CA LEU A 398 -3.02 7.36 9.40
C LEU A 398 -3.10 7.83 10.85
N GLN A 399 -1.96 7.97 11.51
CA GLN A 399 -1.82 8.45 12.88
C GLN A 399 -0.99 9.74 12.88
N SER A 400 -1.42 10.73 13.63
CA SER A 400 -0.59 11.91 13.87
C SER A 400 0.64 11.52 14.69
N PRO A 401 1.83 12.06 14.39
CA PRO A 401 3.00 11.84 15.21
C PRO A 401 2.77 12.28 16.65
N LEU A 402 3.32 11.54 17.59
CA LEU A 402 3.32 11.94 19.01
C LEU A 402 4.18 13.19 19.20
N GLN A 403 3.80 13.99 20.21
CA GLN A 403 4.52 15.20 20.61
C GLN A 403 4.88 15.14 22.10
N PRO A 404 5.78 14.22 22.52
CA PRO A 404 6.04 14.00 23.95
C PRO A 404 6.73 15.19 24.62
N LEU A 405 7.28 16.13 23.86
CA LEU A 405 7.84 17.35 24.43
C LEU A 405 6.77 18.33 24.89
N SER A 406 5.66 18.46 24.17
CA SER A 406 4.51 19.32 24.55
C SER A 406 3.49 18.59 25.42
N ASP A 407 3.25 17.33 25.14
CA ASP A 407 2.18 16.54 25.76
C ASP A 407 2.68 15.63 26.87
N ASN A 408 1.81 15.33 27.84
CA ASN A 408 2.04 14.29 28.82
C ASN A 408 1.38 13.00 28.31
N LEU A 409 2.21 12.06 27.83
CA LEU A 409 1.70 10.80 27.29
C LEU A 409 0.97 9.98 28.37
N GLU A 410 -0.05 9.24 27.95
CA GLU A 410 -0.79 8.33 28.79
C GLU A 410 -0.03 7.01 29.04
N SER A 411 -0.34 6.35 30.17
CA SER A 411 0.33 5.11 30.57
C SER A 411 0.21 4.00 29.53
N ILE A 412 -0.93 3.94 28.81
CA ILE A 412 -1.15 2.94 27.77
C ILE A 412 -0.20 3.11 26.58
N THR A 413 0.16 4.36 26.24
CA THR A 413 1.13 4.65 25.17
C THR A 413 2.50 4.11 25.51
N TYR A 414 2.99 4.35 26.75
CA TYR A 414 4.23 3.76 27.22
C TYR A 414 4.20 2.23 27.24
N GLU A 415 3.04 1.64 27.61
CA GLU A 415 2.88 0.19 27.63
C GLU A 415 3.03 -0.42 26.23
N VAL A 416 2.48 0.23 25.21
CA VAL A 416 2.65 -0.19 23.81
C VAL A 416 4.13 -0.18 23.42
N PHE A 417 4.89 0.86 23.81
CA PHE A 417 6.33 0.92 23.55
C PHE A 417 7.10 -0.21 24.23
N GLU A 418 6.68 -0.58 25.45
CA GLU A 418 7.33 -1.63 26.26
C GLU A 418 7.09 -3.05 25.70
N LYS A 419 6.14 -3.25 24.76
CA LYS A 419 5.87 -4.54 24.10
C LYS A 419 6.95 -4.95 23.09
N ASP A 420 7.82 -4.03 22.67
CA ASP A 420 8.90 -4.34 21.73
C ASP A 420 9.98 -5.21 22.40
N PRO A 421 10.22 -6.44 21.91
CA PRO A 421 11.20 -7.33 22.51
C PRO A 421 12.64 -6.92 22.15
N ILE A 422 12.86 -6.21 21.04
CA ILE A 422 14.18 -5.92 20.50
C ILE A 422 14.73 -4.59 21.04
N LYS A 423 13.94 -3.53 20.99
CA LYS A 423 14.36 -2.17 21.35
C LYS A 423 15.09 -2.14 22.70
N TYR A 424 14.42 -2.55 23.76
CA TYR A 424 14.99 -2.48 25.12
C TYR A 424 16.12 -3.48 25.36
N ALA A 425 16.12 -4.62 24.69
CA ALA A 425 17.23 -5.57 24.75
C ALA A 425 18.51 -5.00 24.11
N TRP A 426 18.37 -4.27 23.00
CA TRP A 426 19.49 -3.57 22.36
C TRP A 426 20.03 -2.43 23.21
N TYR A 427 19.16 -1.64 23.87
CA TYR A 427 19.61 -0.63 24.84
C TYR A 427 20.36 -1.24 26.01
N GLU A 428 19.91 -2.38 26.56
CA GLU A 428 20.62 -3.12 27.62
C GLU A 428 22.01 -3.57 27.13
N ARG A 429 22.07 -4.16 25.92
CA ARG A 429 23.33 -4.59 25.30
C ARG A 429 24.28 -3.41 25.09
N ALA A 430 23.80 -2.30 24.54
CA ALA A 430 24.60 -1.09 24.32
C ALA A 430 25.16 -0.53 25.65
N THR A 431 24.31 -0.47 26.67
CA THR A 431 24.71 0.01 28.02
C THR A 431 25.73 -0.93 28.66
N ALA A 432 25.53 -2.25 28.57
CA ALA A 432 26.48 -3.23 29.13
C ALA A 432 27.84 -3.14 28.42
N GLN A 433 27.87 -2.98 27.10
CA GLN A 433 29.09 -2.80 26.36
C GLN A 433 29.81 -1.49 26.74
N ALA A 434 29.06 -0.37 26.84
CA ALA A 434 29.61 0.91 27.28
C ALA A 434 30.22 0.84 28.68
N LEU A 435 29.58 0.13 29.62
CA LEU A 435 30.12 -0.09 30.97
C LEU A 435 31.38 -0.95 30.97
N LYS A 436 31.43 -2.03 30.21
CA LYS A 436 32.63 -2.88 30.07
C LYS A 436 33.79 -2.08 29.47
N ASP A 437 33.53 -1.31 28.41
CA ASP A 437 34.54 -0.47 27.79
C ASP A 437 35.04 0.63 28.73
N TRP A 438 34.13 1.23 29.49
CA TRP A 438 34.50 2.22 30.52
C TRP A 438 35.47 1.63 31.55
N HIS A 439 35.16 0.44 32.07
CA HIS A 439 35.98 -0.25 33.02
C HIS A 439 37.34 -0.72 32.45
N SER A 440 37.34 -1.34 31.27
CA SER A 440 38.55 -1.85 30.62
C SER A 440 39.53 -0.74 30.21
N GLN A 441 39.01 0.40 29.79
CA GLN A 441 39.79 1.59 29.45
C GLN A 441 40.18 2.43 30.69
N LYS A 442 39.78 2.02 31.90
CA LYS A 442 40.08 2.69 33.16
C LYS A 442 39.71 4.18 33.16
N LYS A 443 38.56 4.52 32.53
CA LYS A 443 38.09 5.90 32.50
C LYS A 443 37.73 6.38 33.91
N SER A 444 38.05 7.63 34.21
CA SER A 444 37.66 8.27 35.48
C SER A 444 36.15 8.45 35.54
N THR A 445 35.54 8.09 36.69
CA THR A 445 34.12 8.27 36.92
C THR A 445 33.82 9.65 37.54
N SER A 446 32.65 10.16 37.29
CA SER A 446 32.16 11.43 37.87
C SER A 446 31.77 11.30 39.36
N SER A 447 31.71 10.08 39.87
CA SER A 447 31.43 9.80 41.28
C SER A 447 32.73 9.68 42.09
N GLY A 448 32.70 10.07 43.37
CA GLY A 448 33.86 9.98 44.26
C GLY A 448 34.18 8.56 44.74
N ASP A 449 33.30 7.57 44.53
CA ASP A 449 33.41 6.19 44.98
C ASP A 449 33.69 5.17 43.86
N GLY A 450 33.97 5.68 42.67
CA GLY A 450 34.31 4.85 41.50
C GLY A 450 33.16 4.21 40.76
N ALA A 451 31.90 4.42 41.19
CA ALA A 451 30.74 3.96 40.43
C ALA A 451 30.50 4.85 39.16
N VAL A 452 30.10 4.24 38.06
CA VAL A 452 29.75 5.00 36.84
C VAL A 452 28.40 5.70 37.03
N VAL A 453 28.35 7.01 36.78
CA VAL A 453 27.12 7.79 36.93
C VAL A 453 26.31 7.71 35.62
N VAL A 454 25.15 7.07 35.73
CA VAL A 454 24.24 6.86 34.59
C VAL A 454 22.99 7.73 34.75
N ALA A 455 22.62 8.49 33.76
CA ALA A 455 21.36 9.21 33.74
C ALA A 455 20.47 8.69 32.58
N VAL A 456 19.25 8.31 32.90
CA VAL A 456 18.19 8.01 31.96
C VAL A 456 17.31 9.25 31.85
N VAL A 457 17.37 9.93 30.70
CA VAL A 457 16.64 11.18 30.46
C VAL A 457 15.42 10.93 29.59
N GLY A 458 14.24 11.40 30.03
CA GLY A 458 12.96 10.98 29.48
C GLY A 458 12.65 9.53 29.91
N SER A 459 12.66 9.27 31.23
CA SER A 459 12.58 7.90 31.76
C SER A 459 11.22 7.23 31.52
N GLY A 460 10.16 7.98 31.25
CA GLY A 460 8.80 7.45 31.08
C GLY A 460 8.38 6.57 32.25
N ARG A 461 7.96 5.36 31.98
CA ARG A 461 7.61 4.35 32.99
C ARG A 461 8.84 3.60 33.57
N GLY A 462 10.06 3.91 33.10
CA GLY A 462 11.33 3.38 33.61
C GLY A 462 11.85 2.08 32.99
N PRO A 463 11.49 1.68 31.78
CA PRO A 463 12.03 0.47 31.17
C PRO A 463 13.55 0.56 30.98
N LEU A 464 14.08 1.69 30.50
CA LEU A 464 15.53 1.90 30.34
C LEU A 464 16.27 1.95 31.66
N VAL A 465 15.65 2.43 32.75
CA VAL A 465 16.22 2.39 34.09
C VAL A 465 16.45 0.93 34.53
N THR A 466 15.46 0.08 34.33
CA THR A 466 15.57 -1.36 34.58
C THR A 466 16.69 -1.98 33.76
N ARG A 467 16.78 -1.64 32.46
CA ARG A 467 17.83 -2.16 31.55
C ARG A 467 19.24 -1.68 31.97
N ALA A 468 19.37 -0.44 32.43
CA ALA A 468 20.64 0.08 32.92
C ALA A 468 21.11 -0.68 34.19
N LEU A 469 20.18 -1.01 35.10
CA LEU A 469 20.50 -1.84 36.29
C LEU A 469 20.86 -3.28 35.91
N HIS A 470 20.19 -3.88 34.92
CA HIS A 470 20.56 -5.21 34.40
C HIS A 470 21.92 -5.16 33.70
N ALA A 471 22.22 -4.14 32.92
CA ALA A 471 23.51 -3.93 32.29
C ALA A 471 24.65 -3.81 33.32
N SER A 472 24.42 -3.11 34.44
CA SER A 472 25.35 -3.05 35.54
C SER A 472 25.60 -4.44 36.18
N ALA A 473 24.54 -5.19 36.44
CA ALA A 473 24.65 -6.53 36.99
C ALA A 473 25.40 -7.50 36.07
N SER A 474 25.10 -7.47 34.74
CA SER A 474 25.73 -8.36 33.76
C SER A 474 27.18 -7.98 33.44
N SER A 475 27.53 -6.70 33.48
CA SER A 475 28.90 -6.23 33.27
C SER A 475 29.78 -6.29 34.52
N GLY A 476 29.20 -6.41 35.70
CA GLY A 476 29.91 -6.34 37.00
C GLY A 476 30.38 -4.92 37.35
N VAL A 477 29.98 -3.89 36.63
CA VAL A 477 30.41 -2.51 36.87
C VAL A 477 29.35 -1.78 37.70
N PRO A 478 29.74 -1.23 38.89
CA PRO A 478 28.82 -0.52 39.76
C PRO A 478 28.36 0.80 39.14
N VAL A 479 27.05 1.10 39.25
CA VAL A 479 26.46 2.32 38.71
C VAL A 479 25.67 3.11 39.76
N LYS A 480 25.60 4.43 39.58
CA LYS A 480 24.64 5.33 40.22
C LYS A 480 23.64 5.80 39.19
N VAL A 481 22.39 5.40 39.32
CA VAL A 481 21.37 5.66 38.32
C VAL A 481 20.48 6.83 38.73
N TYR A 482 20.32 7.78 37.80
CA TYR A 482 19.39 8.90 37.88
C TYR A 482 18.31 8.75 36.80
N ALA A 483 17.03 8.82 37.21
CA ALA A 483 15.89 8.78 36.33
C ALA A 483 15.26 10.18 36.24
N ILE A 484 15.38 10.83 35.10
CA ILE A 484 14.89 12.20 34.85
C ILE A 484 13.61 12.13 34.03
N GLU A 485 12.51 12.68 34.55
CA GLU A 485 11.22 12.67 33.88
C GLU A 485 10.46 13.98 34.11
N LYS A 486 9.93 14.56 33.00
CA LYS A 486 9.12 15.79 33.06
C LYS A 486 7.64 15.51 33.34
N ASN A 487 7.12 14.38 32.80
CA ASN A 487 5.73 14.00 32.94
C ASN A 487 5.41 13.70 34.42
N PRO A 488 4.57 14.52 35.09
CA PRO A 488 4.29 14.36 36.51
C PRO A 488 3.61 13.02 36.84
N ASN A 489 2.90 12.44 35.89
CA ASN A 489 2.19 11.19 36.08
C ASN A 489 3.15 9.98 36.01
N ALA A 490 4.06 9.98 35.02
CA ALA A 490 5.11 8.98 34.90
C ALA A 490 6.07 9.05 36.09
N TYR A 491 6.39 10.24 36.62
CA TYR A 491 7.21 10.42 37.80
C TYR A 491 6.65 9.68 39.04
N VAL A 492 5.33 9.74 39.26
CA VAL A 492 4.71 8.99 40.38
C VAL A 492 4.95 7.49 40.23
N LEU A 493 4.83 6.97 39.00
CA LEU A 493 5.08 5.55 38.75
C LEU A 493 6.55 5.18 38.94
N LEU A 494 7.48 6.05 38.54
CA LEU A 494 8.92 5.85 38.75
C LEU A 494 9.26 5.76 40.25
N GLN A 495 8.65 6.59 41.09
CA GLN A 495 8.83 6.52 42.56
C GLN A 495 8.35 5.19 43.13
N ARG A 496 7.17 4.70 42.69
CA ARG A 496 6.67 3.38 43.11
C ARG A 496 7.61 2.27 42.66
N ARG A 497 8.02 2.25 41.38
CA ARG A 497 8.98 1.26 40.85
C ARG A 497 10.32 1.31 41.59
N ASN A 498 10.76 2.48 42.04
CA ASN A 498 12.00 2.58 42.81
C ASN A 498 11.91 1.81 44.12
N ILE A 499 10.75 1.83 44.78
CA ILE A 499 10.52 1.07 46.03
C ILE A 499 10.32 -0.42 45.70
N ASP A 500 9.37 -0.72 44.81
CA ASP A 500 8.86 -2.08 44.61
C ASP A 500 9.81 -2.97 43.77
N THR A 501 10.53 -2.37 42.80
CA THR A 501 11.31 -3.10 41.80
C THR A 501 12.81 -2.87 41.94
N TRP A 502 13.24 -1.62 42.15
CA TRP A 502 14.66 -1.28 42.13
C TRP A 502 15.30 -1.21 43.54
N GLY A 503 14.52 -1.42 44.59
CA GLY A 503 15.03 -1.47 45.98
C GLY A 503 15.66 -0.17 46.48
N GLY A 504 15.14 0.98 46.03
CA GLY A 504 15.64 2.30 46.43
C GLY A 504 16.97 2.72 45.80
N ARG A 505 17.45 1.98 44.78
CA ARG A 505 18.78 2.20 44.16
C ARG A 505 18.83 3.33 43.12
N VAL A 506 17.72 3.95 42.81
CA VAL A 506 17.60 4.95 41.72
C VAL A 506 17.22 6.30 42.33
N THR A 507 17.89 7.37 41.89
CA THR A 507 17.47 8.74 42.24
C THR A 507 16.50 9.23 41.16
N VAL A 508 15.23 9.41 41.55
CA VAL A 508 14.18 9.88 40.62
C VAL A 508 14.04 11.40 40.72
N VAL A 509 14.16 12.09 39.59
CA VAL A 509 14.15 13.56 39.53
C VAL A 509 13.02 14.04 38.58
N LYS A 510 12.12 14.88 39.10
CA LYS A 510 11.04 15.50 38.37
C LYS A 510 11.49 16.82 37.76
N THR A 511 11.88 16.84 36.53
CA THR A 511 12.28 18.04 35.79
C THR A 511 12.34 17.82 34.30
N ASP A 512 12.29 18.88 33.50
CA ASP A 512 12.74 18.84 32.12
C ASP A 512 14.26 18.59 32.10
N MET A 513 14.71 17.63 31.27
CA MET A 513 16.13 17.28 31.19
C MET A 513 17.03 18.47 30.84
N ARG A 514 16.54 19.39 30.02
CA ARG A 514 17.29 20.60 29.60
C ARG A 514 17.51 21.59 30.73
N ALA A 515 16.64 21.56 31.76
CA ALA A 515 16.72 22.37 32.95
C ALA A 515 17.48 21.68 34.11
N TRP A 516 17.76 20.38 33.98
CA TRP A 516 18.46 19.60 35.02
C TRP A 516 19.93 19.99 35.08
N LYS A 517 20.42 20.32 36.28
CA LYS A 517 21.80 20.79 36.49
C LYS A 517 22.81 19.66 36.74
N GLY A 518 22.36 18.41 36.76
CA GLY A 518 23.18 17.24 37.10
C GLY A 518 22.94 16.69 38.50
N PRO A 519 23.64 15.61 38.88
CA PRO A 519 23.57 15.01 40.21
C PRO A 519 23.96 16.00 41.31
N THR A 520 23.13 16.13 42.36
CA THR A 520 23.45 16.98 43.51
C THR A 520 24.45 16.28 44.42
N ARG A 521 25.55 16.93 44.73
CA ARG A 521 26.57 16.48 45.66
C ARG A 521 26.24 16.85 47.11
N PRO A 522 26.88 16.20 48.12
CA PRO A 522 26.63 16.53 49.50
C PRO A 522 26.95 17.98 49.90
N ASP A 523 27.85 18.64 49.18
CA ASP A 523 28.23 20.04 49.36
C ASP A 523 27.28 21.04 48.68
N GLY A 524 26.19 20.52 48.07
CA GLY A 524 25.20 21.35 47.34
C GLY A 524 25.62 21.71 45.92
N THR A 525 26.79 21.33 45.46
CA THR A 525 27.24 21.51 44.07
C THR A 525 26.64 20.44 43.15
N PHE A 526 26.76 20.65 41.85
CA PHE A 526 26.27 19.71 40.85
C PHE A 526 27.41 18.90 40.23
N GLY A 527 27.20 17.58 40.15
CA GLY A 527 28.12 16.65 39.52
C GLY A 527 27.86 16.49 38.03
N LYS A 528 28.63 15.59 37.39
CA LYS A 528 28.50 15.22 36.00
C LYS A 528 27.98 13.78 35.85
N VAL A 529 27.54 13.44 34.67
CA VAL A 529 27.02 12.13 34.25
C VAL A 529 28.03 11.49 33.31
N ASP A 530 28.35 10.23 33.49
CA ASP A 530 29.32 9.50 32.68
C ASP A 530 28.65 8.87 31.45
N ILE A 531 27.45 8.30 31.64
CA ILE A 531 26.65 7.70 30.54
C ILE A 531 25.23 8.30 30.57
N LEU A 532 24.84 8.93 29.50
CA LEU A 532 23.49 9.46 29.28
C LEU A 532 22.71 8.49 28.38
N ILE A 533 21.57 8.01 28.83
CA ILE A 533 20.71 7.10 28.08
C ILE A 533 19.39 7.79 27.82
N SER A 534 18.93 7.74 26.57
CA SER A 534 17.63 8.29 26.19
C SER A 534 16.96 7.46 25.10
N GLU A 535 15.63 7.45 25.08
CA GLU A 535 14.83 6.99 23.96
C GLU A 535 13.81 8.09 23.68
N LEU A 536 14.14 8.96 22.72
CA LEU A 536 13.41 10.18 22.33
C LEU A 536 13.22 10.24 20.83
N LEU A 537 13.39 9.08 20.15
CA LEU A 537 13.35 8.99 18.71
C LEU A 537 11.91 8.80 18.23
N GLY A 538 11.47 9.62 17.32
CA GLY A 538 10.24 9.40 16.57
C GLY A 538 10.47 8.53 15.34
N SER A 539 9.40 8.27 14.58
CA SER A 539 9.44 7.45 13.34
C SER A 539 10.38 7.98 12.25
N PHE A 540 10.86 9.22 12.39
CA PHE A 540 11.84 9.86 11.51
C PHE A 540 13.05 10.37 12.30
N ALA A 541 13.43 9.69 13.35
CA ALA A 541 14.45 10.03 14.31
C ALA A 541 14.17 11.33 15.07
N ASP A 542 14.27 12.47 14.42
CA ASP A 542 14.24 13.82 15.01
C ASP A 542 12.84 14.46 15.09
N ASN A 543 11.80 13.80 14.59
CA ASN A 543 10.45 14.37 14.57
C ASN A 543 9.79 14.53 15.95
N GLU A 544 10.39 14.00 17.00
CA GLU A 544 10.03 14.23 18.43
C GLU A 544 10.98 15.17 19.15
N LEU A 545 11.82 15.90 18.43
CA LEU A 545 12.80 16.88 18.91
C LEU A 545 13.91 16.27 19.77
N SER A 546 14.33 15.04 19.44
CA SER A 546 15.45 14.36 20.09
C SER A 546 16.75 15.15 20.06
N PRO A 547 17.18 15.77 18.91
CA PRO A 547 18.41 16.56 18.88
C PRO A 547 18.38 17.76 19.83
N GLU A 548 17.26 18.47 19.87
CA GLU A 548 17.06 19.66 20.72
C GLU A 548 17.09 19.28 22.21
N CYS A 549 16.55 18.12 22.55
CA CYS A 549 16.56 17.63 23.92
C CYS A 549 17.96 17.17 24.36
N LEU A 550 18.67 16.43 23.49
CA LEU A 550 19.99 15.90 23.80
C LEU A 550 21.07 16.99 23.83
N ASP A 551 21.03 17.95 22.91
CA ASP A 551 21.88 19.13 22.96
C ASP A 551 21.61 19.97 24.20
N GLY A 552 20.33 20.12 24.56
CA GLY A 552 19.92 20.85 25.75
C GLY A 552 20.38 20.26 27.08
N VAL A 553 20.57 18.94 27.16
CA VAL A 553 21.03 18.22 28.37
C VAL A 553 22.53 17.94 28.36
N GLN A 554 23.23 18.11 27.25
CA GLN A 554 24.65 17.78 27.11
C GLN A 554 25.55 18.43 28.15
N HIS A 555 25.16 19.59 28.68
CA HIS A 555 25.93 20.31 29.71
C HIS A 555 26.15 19.52 30.99
N VAL A 556 25.34 18.49 31.31
CA VAL A 556 25.53 17.61 32.46
C VAL A 556 26.49 16.44 32.21
N LEU A 557 26.81 16.16 30.94
CA LEU A 557 27.65 15.04 30.55
C LEU A 557 29.12 15.32 30.96
N ASN A 558 29.85 14.27 31.30
CA ASN A 558 31.28 14.29 31.56
C ASN A 558 32.02 14.83 30.30
N PRO A 559 32.77 15.94 30.41
CA PRO A 559 33.33 16.58 29.22
C PRO A 559 34.44 15.78 28.55
N ASP A 560 35.15 14.91 29.31
CA ASP A 560 36.32 14.18 28.80
C ASP A 560 35.96 12.80 28.22
N ASN A 561 35.03 12.09 28.88
CA ASN A 561 34.76 10.70 28.58
C ASN A 561 33.26 10.39 28.43
N GLY A 562 32.40 11.38 28.51
CA GLY A 562 30.96 11.18 28.52
C GLY A 562 30.45 10.44 27.26
N ILE A 563 29.54 9.49 27.49
CA ILE A 563 28.92 8.66 26.46
C ILE A 563 27.42 9.00 26.38
N SER A 564 26.93 9.22 25.17
CA SER A 564 25.49 9.28 24.88
C SER A 564 25.02 7.98 24.23
N ILE A 565 23.90 7.45 24.69
CA ILE A 565 23.18 6.32 24.10
C ILE A 565 21.75 6.80 23.81
N PRO A 566 21.41 7.02 22.52
CA PRO A 566 22.18 6.78 21.30
C PRO A 566 23.34 7.75 21.09
N SER A 567 24.36 7.26 20.38
CA SER A 567 25.53 8.07 19.98
C SER A 567 25.31 8.81 18.66
N SER A 568 24.50 8.28 17.76
CA SER A 568 24.12 8.94 16.51
C SER A 568 22.84 8.35 15.94
N TYR A 569 22.19 9.12 15.07
CA TYR A 569 21.05 8.65 14.28
C TYR A 569 20.89 9.42 12.99
N THR A 570 20.26 8.80 12.01
CA THR A 570 20.07 9.32 10.66
C THR A 570 18.62 9.20 10.24
N ALA A 571 18.12 10.20 9.55
CA ALA A 571 16.80 10.20 8.93
C ALA A 571 16.92 9.90 7.43
N HIS A 572 15.98 9.14 6.89
CA HIS A 572 16.06 8.61 5.53
C HIS A 572 14.74 8.78 4.78
N PHE A 573 14.83 8.97 3.45
CA PHE A 573 13.68 9.05 2.57
C PHE A 573 13.73 8.07 1.40
N THR A 574 12.53 7.71 0.91
CA THR A 574 12.32 7.07 -0.38
C THR A 574 10.96 7.50 -0.97
N PRO A 575 10.83 7.70 -2.30
CA PRO A 575 9.56 8.09 -2.91
C PRO A 575 8.59 6.91 -3.03
N LEU A 576 7.32 7.17 -2.69
CA LEU A 576 6.26 6.17 -2.64
C LEU A 576 5.12 6.45 -3.62
N ALA A 577 4.62 5.38 -4.25
CA ALA A 577 3.31 5.32 -4.84
C ALA A 577 2.34 4.71 -3.82
N THR A 578 1.37 5.47 -3.34
CA THR A 578 0.33 5.00 -2.43
C THR A 578 -0.95 5.83 -2.66
N PRO A 579 -1.70 5.55 -3.74
CA PRO A 579 -2.91 6.30 -4.08
C PRO A 579 -3.98 6.22 -3.00
N LYS A 580 -4.03 5.11 -2.25
CA LYS A 580 -4.99 4.92 -1.16
C LYS A 580 -4.75 5.91 -0.02
N LEU A 581 -3.52 5.97 0.52
CA LEU A 581 -3.20 6.92 1.60
C LEU A 581 -3.39 8.37 1.16
N TRP A 582 -3.02 8.67 -0.08
CA TRP A 582 -3.22 10.00 -0.63
C TRP A 582 -4.70 10.37 -0.74
N ALA A 583 -5.56 9.44 -1.20
CA ALA A 583 -7.00 9.63 -1.27
C ALA A 583 -7.62 9.84 0.12
N ASP A 584 -7.17 9.07 1.12
CA ASP A 584 -7.63 9.20 2.51
C ASP A 584 -7.26 10.56 3.09
N ILE A 585 -6.03 11.04 2.85
CA ILE A 585 -5.58 12.38 3.28
C ILE A 585 -6.34 13.47 2.53
N HIS A 586 -6.56 13.30 1.21
CA HIS A 586 -7.35 14.24 0.41
C HIS A 586 -8.79 14.34 0.91
N GLY A 587 -9.41 13.21 1.22
CA GLY A 587 -10.74 13.18 1.83
C GLY A 587 -10.78 13.93 3.17
N ARG A 588 -9.79 13.72 4.05
CA ARG A 588 -9.67 14.47 5.31
C ARG A 588 -9.49 15.96 5.08
N SER A 589 -8.62 16.36 4.14
CA SER A 589 -8.33 17.76 3.86
C SER A 589 -9.53 18.54 3.33
N THR A 590 -10.46 17.89 2.68
CA THR A 590 -11.66 18.51 2.12
C THR A 590 -12.87 18.51 3.07
N SER A 591 -12.91 17.60 4.04
CA SER A 591 -14.06 17.39 4.91
C SER A 591 -13.85 17.73 6.38
N VAL A 592 -12.63 17.56 6.92
CA VAL A 592 -12.39 17.60 8.38
C VAL A 592 -11.22 18.51 8.75
N ASP A 593 -10.08 18.37 8.06
CA ASP A 593 -8.84 19.03 8.44
C ASP A 593 -8.11 19.58 7.21
N PRO A 594 -8.21 20.88 6.91
CA PRO A 594 -7.54 21.51 5.79
C PRO A 594 -6.01 21.38 5.82
N THR A 595 -5.42 21.08 6.98
CA THR A 595 -3.98 20.97 7.19
C THR A 595 -3.43 19.55 7.01
N ALA A 596 -4.29 18.59 6.66
CA ALA A 596 -3.93 17.17 6.56
C ALA A 596 -2.75 16.86 5.61
N PHE A 597 -2.49 17.74 4.63
CA PHE A 597 -1.32 17.65 3.75
C PHE A 597 -0.07 18.37 4.30
N ASP A 598 -0.22 19.15 5.35
CA ASP A 598 0.86 19.97 5.90
C ASP A 598 1.60 19.26 7.05
N ILE A 599 1.05 18.11 7.50
CA ILE A 599 1.63 17.27 8.55
C ILE A 599 2.07 15.91 7.99
N PRO A 600 3.12 15.31 8.54
CA PRO A 600 3.45 13.92 8.25
C PRO A 600 2.52 12.97 9.04
N TRP A 601 2.44 11.71 8.58
CA TRP A 601 1.59 10.68 9.19
C TRP A 601 2.39 9.45 9.54
N VAL A 602 2.33 9.00 10.79
CA VAL A 602 2.86 7.69 11.17
C VAL A 602 1.91 6.61 10.67
N VAL A 603 2.43 5.64 9.93
CA VAL A 603 1.59 4.64 9.27
C VAL A 603 2.33 3.32 9.07
N MET A 604 1.67 2.21 9.41
CA MET A 604 2.11 0.89 8.97
C MET A 604 1.80 0.76 7.47
N LEU A 605 2.81 1.03 6.64
CA LEU A 605 2.69 0.95 5.19
C LEU A 605 2.39 -0.48 4.76
N SER A 606 1.31 -0.69 4.03
CA SER A 606 0.89 -1.99 3.53
C SER A 606 0.59 -1.97 2.04
N GLN A 607 -0.30 -1.08 1.59
CA GLN A 607 -0.68 -0.95 0.18
C GLN A 607 0.07 0.20 -0.50
N PHE A 608 1.29 -0.08 -0.91
CA PHE A 608 2.20 0.91 -1.51
C PHE A 608 3.20 0.24 -2.48
N ASP A 609 3.92 1.07 -3.23
CA ASP A 609 5.05 0.66 -4.05
C ASP A 609 6.21 1.67 -3.95
N TYR A 610 7.44 1.17 -3.96
CA TYR A 610 8.64 1.99 -4.05
C TYR A 610 8.89 2.43 -5.48
N LEU A 611 8.98 3.74 -5.72
CA LEU A 611 9.21 4.29 -7.06
C LEU A 611 10.68 4.27 -7.47
N SER A 612 11.59 4.30 -6.50
CA SER A 612 13.03 4.23 -6.74
C SER A 612 13.57 2.91 -6.19
N THR A 613 14.00 2.03 -7.07
CA THR A 613 14.43 0.67 -6.72
C THR A 613 15.72 0.30 -7.46
N HIS A 614 16.46 -0.66 -6.91
CA HIS A 614 17.58 -1.29 -7.59
C HIS A 614 17.10 -2.16 -8.77
N ALA A 615 17.93 -2.33 -9.79
CA ALA A 615 17.59 -3.24 -10.88
C ALA A 615 17.52 -4.69 -10.37
N ALA A 616 16.56 -5.46 -10.88
CA ALA A 616 16.41 -6.86 -10.50
C ALA A 616 17.70 -7.70 -10.74
N GLU A 617 18.44 -7.38 -11.79
CA GLU A 617 19.74 -8.00 -12.11
C GLU A 617 20.81 -7.71 -11.07
N THR A 618 20.83 -6.49 -10.51
CA THR A 618 21.78 -6.11 -9.45
C THR A 618 21.51 -6.89 -8.16
N ILE A 619 20.24 -7.11 -7.84
CA ILE A 619 19.84 -7.89 -6.67
C ILE A 619 20.23 -9.36 -6.84
N ALA A 620 19.99 -9.93 -8.01
CA ALA A 620 20.38 -11.31 -8.32
C ALA A 620 21.89 -11.52 -8.21
N SER A 621 22.71 -10.59 -8.72
CA SER A 621 24.17 -10.68 -8.64
C SER A 621 24.70 -10.57 -7.22
N GLN A 622 24.11 -9.72 -6.37
CA GLN A 622 24.49 -9.59 -4.96
C GLN A 622 24.13 -10.83 -4.13
N GLN A 623 23.03 -11.49 -4.44
CA GLN A 623 22.61 -12.73 -3.76
C GLN A 623 23.48 -13.92 -4.14
N PHE A 624 23.99 -13.98 -5.36
CA PHE A 624 24.94 -15.01 -5.78
C PHE A 624 26.31 -14.92 -5.09
N THR A 625 26.78 -13.70 -4.80
CA THR A 625 28.06 -13.47 -4.10
C THR A 625 28.00 -13.83 -2.62
N ASN A 626 26.85 -13.77 -1.98
CA ASN A 626 26.70 -14.03 -0.53
C ASN A 626 26.25 -15.46 -0.18
N GLY A 627 26.16 -16.37 -1.14
CA GLY A 627 25.86 -17.81 -0.89
C GLY A 627 24.50 -18.11 -0.28
N THR A 628 23.63 -17.10 -0.14
CA THR A 628 22.29 -17.25 0.43
C THR A 628 21.32 -17.68 -0.66
N LYS A 629 20.86 -18.92 -0.60
CA LYS A 629 19.81 -19.39 -1.51
C LYS A 629 18.58 -18.49 -1.37
N MET A 630 18.11 -17.99 -2.50
CA MET A 630 16.89 -17.19 -2.68
C MET A 630 15.65 -18.01 -2.28
N ASN A 631 15.41 -18.23 -0.98
CA ASN A 631 14.25 -19.02 -0.52
C ASN A 631 13.07 -18.16 -0.04
N HIS A 632 13.22 -16.83 -0.01
CA HIS A 632 12.13 -15.96 0.41
C HIS A 632 12.02 -14.77 -0.54
N PHE A 633 11.04 -14.82 -1.45
CA PHE A 633 10.50 -13.61 -2.04
C PHE A 633 9.97 -12.76 -0.88
N ASN A 634 10.46 -11.54 -0.74
CA ASN A 634 9.86 -10.58 0.17
C ASN A 634 8.46 -10.24 -0.34
N LEU A 635 7.43 -10.69 0.38
CA LEU A 635 6.04 -10.43 0.02
C LEU A 635 5.69 -8.94 0.09
N GLU A 636 6.37 -8.19 0.97
CA GLU A 636 6.10 -6.79 1.20
C GLU A 636 6.72 -5.88 0.12
N ALA A 637 7.94 -6.19 -0.32
CA ALA A 637 8.64 -5.41 -1.33
C ALA A 637 9.48 -6.33 -2.25
N PRO A 638 8.97 -6.69 -3.41
CA PRO A 638 9.68 -7.58 -4.35
C PRO A 638 10.95 -6.97 -4.92
N LEU A 639 11.10 -5.63 -4.88
CA LEU A 639 12.28 -4.90 -5.32
C LEU A 639 12.83 -4.06 -4.17
N ALA A 640 14.15 -4.15 -3.91
CA ALA A 640 14.79 -3.36 -2.87
C ALA A 640 14.74 -1.86 -3.20
N PRO A 641 14.25 -1.01 -2.29
CA PRO A 641 14.20 0.42 -2.53
C PRO A 641 15.58 1.05 -2.49
N ILE A 642 15.73 2.18 -3.21
CA ILE A 642 16.81 3.12 -3.01
C ILE A 642 16.36 4.10 -1.93
N VAL A 643 17.10 4.11 -0.81
CA VAL A 643 16.81 4.94 0.36
C VAL A 643 18.00 5.88 0.56
N HIS A 644 17.75 7.17 0.69
CA HIS A 644 18.80 8.17 0.88
C HIS A 644 18.68 8.85 2.23
N THR A 645 19.85 9.13 2.84
CA THR A 645 19.94 9.92 4.07
C THR A 645 19.56 11.37 3.81
N ALA A 646 18.66 11.90 4.63
CA ALA A 646 18.25 13.29 4.64
C ALA A 646 19.20 14.13 5.50
N TRP A 647 19.39 13.72 6.75
CA TRP A 647 20.29 14.35 7.72
C TRP A 647 20.74 13.37 8.79
N GLU A 648 21.75 13.78 9.54
CA GLU A 648 22.42 13.00 10.56
C GLU A 648 22.62 13.83 11.83
N PHE A 649 22.53 13.18 12.96
CA PHE A 649 22.81 13.75 14.28
C PHE A 649 23.79 12.86 15.05
N SER A 650 24.66 13.47 15.81
CA SER A 650 25.60 12.75 16.71
C SER A 650 25.66 13.41 18.08
N HIS A 651 25.77 12.59 19.10
CA HIS A 651 25.82 13.00 20.49
C HIS A 651 26.92 12.26 21.25
N PRO A 652 27.70 12.96 22.09
CA PRO A 652 27.66 14.40 22.36
C PRO A 652 28.21 15.20 21.18
N LEU A 653 27.70 16.43 20.99
CA LEU A 653 28.27 17.37 20.05
C LEU A 653 29.69 17.76 20.45
N PRO A 654 30.63 17.91 19.50
CA PRO A 654 31.96 18.42 19.79
C PRO A 654 31.92 19.80 20.47
N PRO A 655 32.80 20.09 21.44
CA PRO A 655 32.82 21.36 22.15
C PRO A 655 32.95 22.60 21.23
N SER A 656 33.64 22.43 20.10
CA SER A 656 33.76 23.48 19.08
C SER A 656 32.43 23.86 18.42
N VAL A 657 31.56 22.85 18.15
CA VAL A 657 30.24 23.06 17.57
C VAL A 657 29.32 23.73 18.58
N LEU A 658 29.36 23.29 19.85
CA LEU A 658 28.61 23.92 20.93
C LEU A 658 29.04 25.36 21.14
N ALA A 659 30.34 25.68 21.13
CA ALA A 659 30.85 27.03 21.25
C ALA A 659 30.43 27.94 20.08
N GLN A 660 30.44 27.43 18.85
CA GLN A 660 29.94 28.18 17.68
C GLN A 660 28.43 28.43 17.78
N SER A 661 27.66 27.46 18.16
CA SER A 661 26.22 27.62 18.41
C SER A 661 25.95 28.65 19.50
N ALA A 662 26.75 28.64 20.58
CA ALA A 662 26.66 29.59 21.66
C ALA A 662 26.98 31.04 21.23
N LEU A 663 28.03 31.22 20.42
CA LEU A 663 28.39 32.51 19.86
C LEU A 663 27.32 33.10 18.94
N ARG A 664 26.76 32.28 18.08
CA ARG A 664 25.64 32.64 17.19
C ARG A 664 24.36 33.01 17.93
N ARG A 665 24.16 32.44 19.12
CA ARG A 665 23.02 32.75 20.01
C ARG A 665 23.27 33.86 21.01
N GLY A 666 24.28 34.69 20.82
CA GLY A 666 24.61 35.77 21.73
C GLY A 666 25.17 35.33 23.08
N GLY A 667 25.83 34.18 23.15
CA GLY A 667 26.50 33.67 24.35
C GLY A 667 25.59 33.00 25.39
N SER A 668 24.32 32.90 25.17
CA SER A 668 23.34 32.30 26.11
C SER A 668 23.15 30.78 25.94
N ALA A 669 24.22 30.04 25.72
CA ALA A 669 24.15 28.62 25.46
C ALA A 669 24.01 27.75 26.70
N VAL A 670 24.09 28.28 27.87
CA VAL A 670 24.03 27.51 29.12
C VAL A 670 22.73 27.82 29.85
N GLY A 671 21.75 27.07 29.59
CA GLY A 671 20.53 27.21 30.37
C GLY A 671 19.41 26.46 29.70
N GLY A 672 19.04 25.39 30.33
CA GLY A 672 17.93 24.59 29.89
C GLY A 672 16.72 25.42 29.53
N GLY A 673 16.00 24.98 28.53
CA GLY A 673 14.61 25.31 28.27
C GLY A 673 14.27 26.72 27.76
N GLY A 674 15.15 27.67 27.90
CA GLY A 674 14.85 29.09 27.57
C GLY A 674 15.65 29.66 26.43
N GLY A 675 16.54 28.91 25.80
CA GLY A 675 17.53 29.43 24.86
C GLY A 675 17.00 29.95 23.53
N PHE A 676 15.69 29.90 23.30
CA PHE A 676 15.08 30.28 22.03
C PHE A 676 14.31 31.62 22.09
N ILE A 677 14.30 32.29 23.24
CA ILE A 677 13.60 33.56 23.39
C ILE A 677 14.55 34.68 23.07
N GLY A 678 14.41 35.31 21.89
CA GLY A 678 15.02 36.56 21.52
C GLY A 678 16.33 36.48 20.74
N GLY A 679 16.65 35.34 20.16
CA GLY A 679 17.74 35.23 19.19
C GLY A 679 17.29 35.61 17.80
N ASP A 680 17.96 36.57 17.22
CA ASP A 680 17.98 36.95 15.83
C ASP A 680 18.37 35.75 14.92
N GLY A 681 17.45 34.91 14.53
CA GLY A 681 17.68 33.75 13.71
C GLY A 681 18.16 32.51 14.48
N ALA A 682 17.91 32.40 15.77
CA ALA A 682 18.40 31.36 16.67
C ALA A 682 17.72 29.99 16.58
N ASN A 683 16.83 29.77 15.63
CA ASN A 683 16.19 28.49 15.41
C ASN A 683 16.97 27.56 14.45
N GLU A 684 18.29 27.74 14.36
CA GLU A 684 19.13 26.91 13.49
C GLU A 684 19.05 25.39 13.80
N HIS A 685 18.75 25.04 15.06
CA HIS A 685 18.56 23.62 15.43
C HIS A 685 17.28 23.01 14.87
N ASN A 686 16.32 23.83 14.54
CA ASN A 686 15.03 23.42 14.07
C ASN A 686 14.90 23.50 12.56
N TYR A 687 15.94 24.07 11.91
CA TYR A 687 16.00 24.16 10.46
C TYR A 687 16.68 22.91 9.89
N ARG A 688 15.96 22.15 9.07
CA ARG A 688 16.46 21.00 8.32
C ARG A 688 16.28 21.25 6.85
N ASP A 689 17.34 21.16 6.10
CA ASP A 689 17.33 21.32 4.64
C ASP A 689 18.18 20.23 3.98
N CYS A 690 17.62 19.55 2.98
CA CYS A 690 18.35 18.58 2.20
C CYS A 690 17.91 18.58 0.75
N ARG A 691 18.83 18.29 -0.14
CA ARG A 691 18.56 18.07 -1.56
C ARG A 691 18.93 16.64 -1.93
N ILE A 692 17.92 15.87 -2.31
CA ILE A 692 18.07 14.46 -2.64
C ILE A 692 17.50 14.19 -4.02
N SER A 693 18.18 13.32 -4.80
CA SER A 693 17.75 12.90 -6.13
C SER A 693 17.55 11.39 -6.15
N PHE A 694 16.40 10.96 -6.66
CA PHE A 694 16.03 9.56 -6.79
C PHE A 694 15.91 9.17 -8.26
N PRO A 695 16.63 8.12 -8.73
CA PRO A 695 16.41 7.58 -10.06
C PRO A 695 15.08 6.83 -10.10
N ILE A 696 14.23 7.18 -11.05
CA ILE A 696 12.95 6.49 -11.29
C ILE A 696 13.09 5.70 -12.60
N ARG A 697 13.02 4.38 -12.52
CA ARG A 697 13.21 3.50 -13.68
C ARG A 697 11.93 3.28 -14.46
N ASP A 698 10.84 3.09 -13.75
CA ASP A 698 9.56 2.73 -14.31
C ASP A 698 8.54 3.84 -14.11
N GLN A 699 7.51 3.83 -14.93
CA GLN A 699 6.42 4.81 -14.84
C GLN A 699 5.70 4.73 -13.50
N GLY A 700 5.24 5.87 -13.00
CA GLY A 700 4.55 5.93 -11.73
C GLY A 700 4.05 7.30 -11.35
N VAL A 701 3.38 7.35 -10.20
CA VAL A 701 2.93 8.59 -9.58
C VAL A 701 3.47 8.64 -8.15
N CYS A 702 4.24 9.65 -7.84
CA CYS A 702 4.69 9.89 -6.48
C CYS A 702 3.60 10.61 -5.70
N HIS A 703 3.10 9.95 -4.66
CA HIS A 703 2.08 10.45 -3.76
C HIS A 703 2.67 11.07 -2.49
N GLY A 704 3.90 10.73 -2.16
CA GLY A 704 4.63 11.21 -1.01
C GLY A 704 5.97 10.52 -0.82
N LEU A 705 6.60 10.78 0.32
CA LEU A 705 7.83 10.10 0.73
C LEU A 705 7.58 9.23 1.94
N GLY A 706 8.15 8.03 1.94
CA GLY A 706 8.31 7.21 3.14
C GLY A 706 9.56 7.65 3.88
N GLY A 707 9.41 7.90 5.17
CA GLY A 707 10.49 8.27 6.07
C GLY A 707 10.83 7.13 7.03
N TYR A 708 12.12 6.96 7.26
CA TYR A 708 12.69 5.92 8.10
C TYR A 708 13.86 6.49 8.90
N PHE A 709 14.34 5.76 9.89
CA PHE A 709 15.56 6.14 10.59
C PHE A 709 16.46 4.93 10.89
N GLU A 710 17.72 5.23 11.14
CA GLU A 710 18.70 4.33 11.72
C GLU A 710 19.36 4.99 12.91
N THR A 711 19.77 4.23 13.91
CA THR A 711 20.51 4.75 15.06
C THR A 711 21.62 3.80 15.48
N VAL A 712 22.75 4.37 15.83
CA VAL A 712 23.82 3.68 16.55
C VAL A 712 23.65 4.01 18.03
N LEU A 713 23.23 3.02 18.80
CA LEU A 713 23.12 3.18 20.25
C LEU A 713 24.50 3.37 20.87
N TYR A 714 25.42 2.44 20.56
CA TYR A 714 26.82 2.50 21.01
C TYR A 714 27.70 1.72 20.05
N SER A 715 28.92 2.21 19.81
CA SER A 715 29.93 1.54 19.04
C SER A 715 31.20 1.40 19.88
N GLY A 716 31.44 0.20 20.37
CA GLY A 716 32.57 -0.11 21.25
C GLY A 716 33.40 -1.29 20.78
N SER A 717 34.12 -1.91 21.71
CA SER A 717 35.05 -3.02 21.45
C SER A 717 34.38 -4.26 20.84
N GLU A 718 33.11 -4.51 21.14
CA GLU A 718 32.34 -5.66 20.61
C GLU A 718 31.64 -5.33 19.27
N GLY A 719 31.86 -4.15 18.69
CA GLY A 719 31.20 -3.65 17.48
C GLY A 719 29.96 -2.80 17.77
N PRO A 720 29.29 -2.27 16.72
CA PRO A 720 28.13 -1.38 16.89
C PRO A 720 26.87 -2.13 17.34
N VAL A 721 26.10 -1.48 18.19
CA VAL A 721 24.72 -1.87 18.54
C VAL A 721 23.80 -0.88 17.89
N GLU A 722 22.98 -1.36 16.95
CA GLU A 722 22.20 -0.50 16.06
C GLU A 722 20.73 -0.90 16.04
N LEU A 723 19.85 0.09 15.83
CA LEU A 723 18.45 -0.10 15.47
C LEU A 723 18.17 0.54 14.11
N SER A 724 17.24 -0.01 13.37
CA SER A 724 16.84 0.51 12.07
C SER A 724 15.38 0.23 11.77
N THR A 725 14.68 1.22 11.20
CA THR A 725 13.39 1.07 10.53
C THR A 725 13.54 1.11 9.00
N ASN A 726 14.75 1.34 8.49
CA ASN A 726 15.04 1.37 7.07
C ASN A 726 14.84 -0.04 6.47
N PRO A 727 13.96 -0.21 5.47
CA PRO A 727 13.63 -1.51 4.91
C PRO A 727 14.82 -2.26 4.29
N VAL A 728 15.92 -1.56 4.00
CA VAL A 728 17.14 -2.17 3.44
C VAL A 728 18.01 -2.79 4.52
N THR A 729 18.03 -2.23 5.73
CA THR A 729 18.99 -2.59 6.78
C THR A 729 18.34 -3.16 8.06
N MET A 730 17.01 -3.03 8.19
CA MET A 730 16.27 -3.43 9.37
C MET A 730 16.52 -4.90 9.76
N ASP A 731 16.48 -5.82 8.80
CA ASP A 731 16.69 -7.26 9.07
C ASP A 731 18.08 -7.59 9.59
N ALA A 732 19.09 -6.80 9.21
CA ALA A 732 20.48 -6.98 9.66
C ALA A 732 20.73 -6.35 11.04
N LYS A 733 20.06 -5.22 11.36
CA LYS A 733 20.34 -4.41 12.56
C LYS A 733 19.40 -4.71 13.72
N SER A 734 18.09 -4.83 13.43
CA SER A 734 17.04 -4.95 14.45
C SER A 734 15.87 -5.80 13.99
N LYS A 735 16.16 -6.99 13.47
CA LYS A 735 15.15 -7.95 13.04
C LYS A 735 14.10 -8.19 14.12
N ASP A 736 12.84 -8.26 13.69
CA ASP A 736 11.65 -8.45 14.57
C ASP A 736 11.35 -7.29 15.55
N MET A 737 11.99 -6.13 15.38
CA MET A 737 11.59 -4.91 16.08
C MET A 737 10.21 -4.46 15.58
N ILE A 738 9.31 -4.13 16.52
CA ILE A 738 7.94 -3.72 16.22
C ILE A 738 7.67 -2.24 16.50
N SER A 739 8.60 -1.56 17.15
CA SER A 739 8.52 -0.12 17.40
C SER A 739 8.74 0.69 16.11
N TRP A 740 8.09 1.81 16.04
CA TRP A 740 8.22 2.82 14.99
C TRP A 740 7.78 2.35 13.61
N PHE A 741 6.47 2.44 13.36
CA PHE A 741 5.98 2.40 11.99
C PHE A 741 6.61 3.53 11.16
N PRO A 742 6.80 3.35 9.85
CA PRO A 742 7.27 4.41 8.97
C PRO A 742 6.46 5.68 9.09
N ILE A 743 7.06 6.81 8.71
CA ILE A 743 6.36 8.08 8.59
C ILE A 743 6.13 8.41 7.12
N PHE A 744 4.94 8.87 6.77
CA PHE A 744 4.58 9.25 5.41
C PHE A 744 4.44 10.77 5.30
N PHE A 745 5.17 11.37 4.38
CA PHE A 745 5.12 12.79 4.05
C PHE A 745 4.31 12.95 2.75
N PRO A 746 3.04 13.34 2.83
CA PRO A 746 2.18 13.41 1.65
C PRO A 746 2.55 14.58 0.74
N LEU A 747 2.27 14.42 -0.55
CA LEU A 747 2.35 15.49 -1.53
C LEU A 747 0.97 16.09 -1.76
N LYS A 748 0.82 17.40 -1.62
CA LYS A 748 -0.43 18.09 -1.94
C LYS A 748 -0.80 17.94 -3.43
N VAL A 749 0.20 17.89 -4.29
CA VAL A 749 0.06 17.61 -5.72
C VAL A 749 0.93 16.41 -6.07
N CYS A 750 0.32 15.36 -6.59
CA CYS A 750 1.03 14.15 -7.03
C CYS A 750 1.95 14.45 -8.21
N LEU A 751 3.10 13.80 -8.26
CA LEU A 751 4.07 13.95 -9.35
C LEU A 751 4.03 12.73 -10.26
N SER A 752 3.56 12.92 -11.49
CA SER A 752 3.52 11.87 -12.51
C SER A 752 4.87 11.70 -13.20
N MET A 753 5.38 10.48 -13.23
CA MET A 753 6.62 10.04 -13.88
C MET A 753 6.21 9.14 -15.06
N LEU A 754 5.91 9.74 -16.20
CA LEU A 754 5.40 9.04 -17.38
C LEU A 754 6.49 8.69 -18.40
N ARG A 755 7.75 9.03 -18.15
CA ARG A 755 8.87 8.72 -19.05
C ARG A 755 9.87 7.81 -18.36
N HIS A 756 10.33 6.79 -19.06
CA HIS A 756 11.40 5.92 -18.61
C HIS A 756 12.70 6.72 -18.38
N GLY A 757 13.37 6.50 -17.27
CA GLY A 757 14.62 7.21 -16.93
C GLY A 757 14.46 8.61 -16.35
N SER A 758 13.28 8.99 -15.86
CA SER A 758 13.08 10.26 -15.15
C SER A 758 13.85 10.29 -13.83
N SER A 759 14.32 11.46 -13.42
CA SER A 759 14.86 11.66 -12.08
C SER A 759 13.95 12.58 -11.27
N LEU A 760 13.76 12.24 -10.00
CA LEU A 760 13.03 13.05 -9.03
C LEU A 760 14.05 13.76 -8.14
N THR A 761 14.22 15.06 -8.31
CA THR A 761 15.03 15.88 -7.42
C THR A 761 14.13 16.71 -6.53
N LYS A 762 14.39 16.67 -5.22
CA LYS A 762 13.61 17.41 -4.23
C LYS A 762 14.50 18.25 -3.32
N LEU A 763 14.07 19.49 -3.10
CA LEU A 763 14.53 20.32 -2.00
C LEU A 763 13.51 20.21 -0.86
N LEU A 764 13.96 19.75 0.30
CA LEU A 764 13.15 19.66 1.51
C LEU A 764 13.64 20.70 2.49
N THR A 765 12.74 21.57 2.93
CA THR A 765 12.99 22.51 4.00
C THR A 765 12.07 22.20 5.17
N TYR A 766 12.63 22.01 6.34
CA TYR A 766 11.91 21.72 7.58
C TYR A 766 12.02 22.92 8.53
N THR A 767 10.90 23.47 9.01
CA THR A 767 10.84 24.53 10.00
C THR A 767 9.99 24.13 11.20
N ASP A 768 10.37 24.61 12.31
CA ASP A 768 10.08 24.45 13.74
C ASP A 768 8.76 23.85 14.25
N THR A 769 7.72 23.74 13.49
CA THR A 769 6.45 23.20 14.00
C THR A 769 5.82 22.19 13.09
N TYR A 770 6.14 22.21 11.81
CA TYR A 770 5.59 21.30 10.82
C TYR A 770 6.53 21.16 9.62
N ALA A 771 6.68 19.95 9.09
CA ALA A 771 7.42 19.71 7.86
C ALA A 771 6.69 20.36 6.68
N VAL A 772 7.08 21.56 6.28
CA VAL A 772 6.58 22.18 5.05
C VAL A 772 7.44 21.73 3.89
N ALA A 773 6.94 20.76 3.15
CA ALA A 773 7.55 20.35 1.90
C ALA A 773 7.24 21.35 0.79
N ARG A 774 8.11 22.32 0.53
CA ARG A 774 8.03 23.15 -0.67
C ARG A 774 8.70 22.45 -1.83
N TRP A 775 7.95 22.27 -2.91
CA TRP A 775 8.43 21.67 -4.15
C TRP A 775 8.83 22.73 -5.14
N LEU A 776 10.06 22.64 -5.64
CA LEU A 776 10.49 23.36 -6.83
C LEU A 776 10.57 22.36 -7.99
N ARG A 777 9.88 22.64 -9.09
CA ARG A 777 10.09 21.96 -10.36
C ARG A 777 11.44 22.42 -10.92
N GLY A 778 12.35 21.50 -11.18
CA GLY A 778 13.51 21.68 -12.02
C GLY A 778 13.26 21.05 -13.38
#